data_ec7c6d95a1b8c4cf957624bd8a849a59
#
_entry.id   ec7c6d95a1b8c4cf957624bd8a849a59
#
_cell.length_a   1.000
_cell.length_b   1.000
_cell.length_c   1.000
_cell.angle_alpha   90.00
_cell.angle_beta   90.00
_cell.angle_gamma   90.00
#
_symmetry.space_group_name_H-M   'P 1'
#
loop_
_entity.id
_entity.type
_entity.pdbx_description
1 polymer ?
#
loop_
_entity_poly.entity_id
_entity_poly.type
_entity_poly.pdbx_seq_one_letter_code
_entity_poly.pdbx_strand_id
1 'polypeptide(L)'
;MVGRNKFFHSSPNEPPVSLGGGLQAWRGFYASVRPAHRQLMVNVNVCTTAFYTPGNLAEKMQEFLNMSYNARPNAFARGVRVRTTHLGYRKTVKKVHHALPNQHRFKSEDYGDVTVEQYFKKKYNITLQYPHLPLVDVGGQKANLLPPELCEILEKQPFRGKLLDEHTAEMIKVACKPPNINGAAIINRGIRELGYVEPTDPMRAFGMSVGKEMAVVPGRILPSPNIRYGQGAPRVDERASWNLRDIKFHTGGRLDSWGVLVIIDGNSREEFSSPTDPELLGTLRGFADLCKRSGISMPPREPQIVAAQLPRKDRADPLRKNAVTTIRNSIVKLNPKPSLVLVILSNGDRHVYSGLKHLCDVYLGVATICVQSGKIRKEKGQLQYFANVALKLNMKLGGVNHTLDANNRSSQWLKQEPTMMVGIDVTHPGFGTVSGTPSIAAVVANTDQHFSQFPASMRIQKSKQEMVDALGDMMAERLKAFQEKSKTLPSRILVYRDGVSEGQFNIVVSDEMPLIREAFKKFKTAKGPYSPKLTIVVCGKRHHTRFSPTDAQYAAGDGNPRPGTVVDRGVTAVYEFDFFLQAHGGLQGTTRPTHYYVIHDEIKFSADQLQTLTNDVSYMFARATKAVSLVSPAYYADLACERGRCYLHSLLNGITDAGGTVTSQQAEEDVIIREARGMWKEGVKDPVGRTMFYL
;
A
#
# COMPACT_ATOMS: atom_id res chain seq x y z
N MET A 1 -9.43 -13.19 21.48
CA MET A 1 -9.81 -11.99 20.72
C MET A 1 -8.57 -11.21 20.33
N VAL A 2 -8.49 -10.75 19.09
CA VAL A 2 -7.39 -9.91 18.58
C VAL A 2 -7.97 -8.58 18.10
N GLY A 3 -7.53 -7.47 18.68
CA GLY A 3 -8.21 -6.19 18.53
C GLY A 3 -9.60 -6.24 19.18
N ARG A 4 -10.54 -5.40 18.71
CA ARG A 4 -11.88 -5.30 19.33
C ARG A 4 -12.88 -6.32 18.80
N ASN A 5 -12.77 -6.75 17.52
CA ASN A 5 -13.86 -7.43 16.82
C ASN A 5 -13.40 -8.68 16.05
N LYS A 6 -12.20 -9.21 16.31
CA LYS A 6 -11.69 -10.43 15.66
C LYS A 6 -11.54 -11.54 16.69
N PHE A 7 -12.22 -12.64 16.45
CA PHE A 7 -12.30 -13.78 17.35
C PHE A 7 -11.63 -14.98 16.71
N PHE A 8 -10.72 -15.62 17.43
CA PHE A 8 -10.00 -16.80 17.00
C PHE A 8 -10.22 -17.90 18.04
N HIS A 9 -10.71 -19.03 17.59
CA HIS A 9 -10.92 -20.20 18.42
C HIS A 9 -9.99 -21.32 17.96
N SER A 10 -9.37 -22.02 18.90
CA SER A 10 -8.61 -23.23 18.62
C SER A 10 -9.59 -24.38 18.48
N SER A 11 -9.70 -24.94 17.29
CA SER A 11 -10.53 -26.11 17.04
C SER A 11 -9.65 -27.31 16.63
N PRO A 12 -9.85 -28.49 17.22
CA PRO A 12 -9.15 -29.69 16.78
C PRO A 12 -9.38 -30.01 15.30
N ASN A 13 -10.54 -29.65 14.77
CA ASN A 13 -10.94 -29.93 13.38
C ASN A 13 -10.31 -28.95 12.37
N GLU A 14 -9.78 -27.81 12.82
CA GLU A 14 -9.05 -26.85 12.00
C GLU A 14 -7.81 -26.34 12.74
N PRO A 15 -6.74 -27.14 12.78
CA PRO A 15 -5.50 -26.73 13.43
C PRO A 15 -4.90 -25.52 12.69
N PRO A 16 -4.12 -24.67 13.38
CA PRO A 16 -3.37 -23.61 12.76
C PRO A 16 -2.45 -24.13 11.65
N VAL A 17 -2.33 -23.38 10.56
CA VAL A 17 -1.47 -23.74 9.42
C VAL A 17 -0.10 -23.09 9.60
N SER A 18 0.96 -23.88 9.54
CA SER A 18 2.33 -23.35 9.62
C SER A 18 2.62 -22.36 8.48
N LEU A 19 3.21 -21.21 8.82
CA LEU A 19 3.74 -20.23 7.86
C LEU A 19 5.27 -20.34 7.73
N GLY A 20 5.89 -21.25 8.52
CA GLY A 20 7.35 -21.31 8.69
C GLY A 20 7.89 -20.24 9.64
N GLY A 21 9.19 -20.31 9.96
CA GLY A 21 9.89 -19.30 10.75
C GLY A 21 9.25 -19.00 12.11
N GLY A 22 8.76 -20.02 12.82
CA GLY A 22 8.14 -19.84 14.13
C GLY A 22 6.77 -19.17 14.13
N LEU A 23 6.11 -19.07 12.98
CA LEU A 23 4.76 -18.47 12.83
C LEU A 23 3.75 -19.46 12.26
N GLN A 24 2.50 -19.25 12.61
CA GLN A 24 1.36 -20.04 12.14
C GLN A 24 0.15 -19.14 11.84
N ALA A 25 -0.63 -19.47 10.84
CA ALA A 25 -1.88 -18.79 10.48
C ALA A 25 -3.06 -19.39 11.26
N TRP A 26 -3.80 -18.52 11.95
CA TRP A 26 -5.06 -18.85 12.60
C TRP A 26 -6.21 -18.27 11.81
N ARG A 27 -7.25 -19.08 11.57
CA ARG A 27 -8.51 -18.62 11.01
C ARG A 27 -9.48 -18.28 12.14
N GLY A 28 -10.27 -17.25 11.94
CA GLY A 28 -11.27 -16.77 12.88
C GLY A 28 -12.31 -15.93 12.18
N PHE A 29 -13.12 -15.22 12.98
CA PHE A 29 -14.22 -14.42 12.48
C PHE A 29 -14.13 -12.99 13.04
N TYR A 30 -14.43 -12.05 12.16
CA TYR A 30 -14.76 -10.68 12.52
C TYR A 30 -16.26 -10.59 12.72
N ALA A 31 -16.73 -9.87 13.74
CA ALA A 31 -18.14 -9.58 13.94
C ALA A 31 -18.35 -8.13 14.36
N SER A 32 -19.38 -7.51 13.82
CA SER A 32 -19.86 -6.19 14.24
C SER A 32 -21.37 -6.06 13.98
N VAL A 33 -22.04 -5.27 14.78
CA VAL A 33 -23.45 -4.92 14.59
C VAL A 33 -23.55 -3.57 13.91
N ARG A 34 -24.41 -3.45 12.93
CA ARG A 34 -24.64 -2.23 12.15
C ARG A 34 -26.13 -1.92 12.06
N PRO A 35 -26.56 -0.67 12.25
CA PRO A 35 -27.92 -0.29 11.93
C PRO A 35 -28.13 -0.32 10.42
N ALA A 36 -29.29 -0.81 9.99
CA ALA A 36 -29.76 -0.75 8.62
C ALA A 36 -31.23 -0.36 8.62
N HIS A 37 -31.83 -0.17 7.45
CA HIS A 37 -33.23 0.27 7.38
C HIS A 37 -34.15 -0.73 8.10
N ARG A 38 -34.80 -0.28 9.17
CA ARG A 38 -35.76 -1.01 10.02
C ARG A 38 -35.22 -2.28 10.73
N GLN A 39 -33.91 -2.50 10.75
CA GLN A 39 -33.30 -3.66 11.41
C GLN A 39 -31.86 -3.43 11.82
N LEU A 40 -31.37 -4.28 12.71
CA LEU A 40 -29.94 -4.42 12.98
C LEU A 40 -29.37 -5.54 12.14
N MET A 41 -28.16 -5.34 11.64
CA MET A 41 -27.42 -6.33 10.85
C MET A 41 -26.16 -6.77 11.59
N VAL A 42 -25.94 -8.06 11.68
CA VAL A 42 -24.66 -8.61 12.14
C VAL A 42 -23.77 -8.83 10.91
N ASN A 43 -22.68 -8.07 10.86
CA ASN A 43 -21.67 -8.24 9.79
C ASN A 43 -20.62 -9.23 10.27
N VAL A 44 -20.60 -10.43 9.68
CA VAL A 44 -19.62 -11.48 9.97
C VAL A 44 -18.72 -11.68 8.75
N ASN A 45 -17.41 -11.76 8.96
CA ASN A 45 -16.47 -12.07 7.90
C ASN A 45 -15.35 -12.99 8.41
N VAL A 46 -14.85 -13.87 7.53
CA VAL A 46 -13.67 -14.69 7.83
C VAL A 46 -12.44 -13.78 7.94
N CYS A 47 -11.60 -14.00 8.93
CA CYS A 47 -10.32 -13.32 9.07
C CYS A 47 -9.20 -14.33 9.36
N THR A 48 -7.98 -13.99 8.91
CA THR A 48 -6.78 -14.81 9.15
C THR A 48 -5.70 -13.89 9.75
N THR A 49 -5.00 -14.39 10.74
CA THR A 49 -3.95 -13.62 11.43
C THR A 49 -2.78 -14.56 11.74
N ALA A 50 -1.56 -14.03 11.64
CA ALA A 50 -0.38 -14.76 12.08
C ALA A 50 -0.28 -14.76 13.62
N PHE A 51 0.06 -15.90 14.16
CA PHE A 51 0.35 -16.13 15.58
C PHE A 51 1.73 -16.72 15.73
N TYR A 52 2.35 -16.53 16.87
CA TYR A 52 3.55 -17.26 17.22
C TYR A 52 3.25 -18.75 17.40
N THR A 53 4.14 -19.59 16.90
CA THR A 53 4.17 -21.01 17.28
C THR A 53 4.72 -21.10 18.71
N PRO A 54 4.04 -21.78 19.64
CA PRO A 54 4.56 -21.99 20.99
C PRO A 54 5.89 -22.77 20.97
N GLY A 55 6.70 -22.60 22.01
CA GLY A 55 7.97 -23.29 22.19
C GLY A 55 9.13 -22.37 22.52
N ASN A 56 10.34 -22.86 22.40
CA ASN A 56 11.56 -22.13 22.77
C ASN A 56 11.78 -20.91 21.89
N LEU A 57 12.00 -19.73 22.52
CA LEU A 57 12.17 -18.47 21.78
C LEU A 57 13.41 -18.48 20.90
N ALA A 58 14.53 -19.10 21.34
CA ALA A 58 15.75 -19.16 20.54
C ALA A 58 15.57 -19.98 19.26
N GLU A 59 14.94 -21.16 19.37
CA GLU A 59 14.62 -22.01 18.21
C GLU A 59 13.77 -21.27 17.21
N LYS A 60 12.68 -20.63 17.68
CA LYS A 60 11.76 -19.92 16.79
C LYS A 60 12.38 -18.63 16.21
N MET A 61 13.26 -17.97 16.93
CA MET A 61 14.06 -16.86 16.39
C MET A 61 15.01 -17.35 15.29
N GLN A 62 15.69 -18.49 15.52
CA GLN A 62 16.59 -19.07 14.52
C GLN A 62 15.85 -19.50 13.26
N GLU A 63 14.69 -20.16 13.40
CA GLU A 63 13.80 -20.50 12.27
C GLU A 63 13.43 -19.24 11.47
N PHE A 64 13.05 -18.16 12.16
CA PHE A 64 12.67 -16.89 11.52
C PHE A 64 13.85 -16.25 10.77
N LEU A 65 15.02 -16.22 11.38
CA LEU A 65 16.22 -15.63 10.80
C LEU A 65 16.71 -16.40 9.56
N ASN A 66 16.51 -17.71 9.53
CA ASN A 66 16.89 -18.57 8.43
C ASN A 66 15.94 -18.43 7.20
N MET A 67 14.75 -17.87 7.39
CA MET A 67 13.80 -17.71 6.29
C MET A 67 14.22 -16.67 5.25
N SER A 68 14.86 -15.58 5.69
CA SER A 68 15.19 -14.48 4.79
C SER A 68 16.44 -13.73 5.27
N TYR A 69 17.27 -13.30 4.33
CA TYR A 69 18.43 -12.43 4.62
C TYR A 69 18.03 -11.12 5.35
N ASN A 70 16.82 -10.63 5.09
CA ASN A 70 16.29 -9.41 5.70
C ASN A 70 15.62 -9.63 7.06
N ALA A 71 15.53 -10.86 7.52
CA ALA A 71 14.96 -11.19 8.83
C ALA A 71 15.83 -10.62 9.95
N ARG A 72 15.20 -9.98 10.93
CA ARG A 72 15.89 -9.37 12.08
C ARG A 72 15.35 -9.90 13.39
N PRO A 73 16.20 -10.16 14.40
CA PRO A 73 15.78 -10.70 15.70
C PRO A 73 14.72 -9.84 16.37
N ASN A 74 14.89 -8.52 16.33
CA ASN A 74 13.96 -7.58 16.96
C ASN A 74 12.56 -7.54 16.28
N ALA A 75 12.50 -7.83 14.98
CA ALA A 75 11.24 -7.92 14.25
C ALA A 75 10.40 -9.12 14.68
N PHE A 76 11.04 -10.21 15.13
CA PHE A 76 10.38 -11.39 15.66
C PHE A 76 10.07 -11.26 17.15
N ALA A 77 11.08 -10.94 17.98
CA ALA A 77 11.00 -11.12 19.42
C ALA A 77 10.36 -9.94 20.18
N ARG A 78 10.36 -8.71 19.64
CA ARG A 78 9.82 -7.55 20.34
C ARG A 78 8.31 -7.69 20.61
N GLY A 79 7.93 -7.55 21.87
CA GLY A 79 6.54 -7.63 22.32
C GLY A 79 6.04 -9.04 22.60
N VAL A 80 6.88 -10.07 22.40
CA VAL A 80 6.51 -11.45 22.71
C VAL A 80 6.42 -11.63 24.23
N ARG A 81 5.35 -12.26 24.66
CA ARG A 81 5.19 -12.70 26.06
C ARG A 81 5.78 -14.09 26.21
N VAL A 82 6.65 -14.23 27.17
CA VAL A 82 7.38 -15.46 27.42
C VAL A 82 7.25 -15.90 28.87
N ARG A 83 7.50 -17.17 29.13
CA ARG A 83 7.75 -17.72 30.45
C ARG A 83 9.23 -18.05 30.53
N THR A 84 9.93 -17.60 31.58
CA THR A 84 11.32 -17.96 31.80
C THR A 84 11.40 -19.40 32.29
N THR A 85 12.28 -20.23 31.72
CA THR A 85 12.38 -21.67 32.04
C THR A 85 13.04 -21.91 33.40
N HIS A 86 13.97 -21.04 33.80
CA HIS A 86 14.74 -21.16 35.05
C HIS A 86 14.01 -20.67 36.31
N LEU A 87 13.03 -19.73 36.15
CA LEU A 87 12.30 -19.13 37.28
C LEU A 87 10.77 -19.17 37.14
N GLY A 88 10.26 -19.59 35.99
CA GLY A 88 8.81 -19.68 35.72
C GLY A 88 8.06 -18.35 35.55
N TYR A 89 8.78 -17.21 35.58
CA TYR A 89 8.13 -15.89 35.51
C TYR A 89 7.61 -15.55 34.11
N ARG A 90 6.43 -14.95 34.06
CA ARG A 90 5.90 -14.38 32.83
C ARG A 90 6.50 -13.00 32.59
N LYS A 91 7.10 -12.78 31.43
CA LYS A 91 7.75 -11.55 31.01
C LYS A 91 7.32 -11.16 29.60
N THR A 92 7.61 -9.91 29.21
CA THR A 92 7.41 -9.43 27.83
C THR A 92 8.75 -8.93 27.31
N VAL A 93 9.17 -9.40 26.16
CA VAL A 93 10.39 -8.92 25.49
C VAL A 93 10.17 -7.48 25.04
N LYS A 94 10.95 -6.55 25.58
CA LYS A 94 10.91 -5.12 25.24
C LYS A 94 11.66 -4.83 23.96
N LYS A 95 12.88 -5.36 23.86
CA LYS A 95 13.76 -5.22 22.69
C LYS A 95 14.76 -6.37 22.66
N VAL A 96 15.39 -6.56 21.51
CA VAL A 96 16.57 -7.43 21.38
C VAL A 96 17.81 -6.55 21.54
N HIS A 97 18.74 -6.99 22.37
CA HIS A 97 20.01 -6.32 22.63
C HIS A 97 21.02 -6.65 21.52
N HIS A 98 22.04 -5.82 21.34
CA HIS A 98 23.08 -6.09 20.33
C HIS A 98 24.14 -7.10 20.81
N ALA A 99 24.37 -7.19 22.14
CA ALA A 99 25.38 -8.05 22.72
C ALA A 99 24.94 -9.51 22.77
N LEU A 100 25.91 -10.40 22.61
CA LEU A 100 25.76 -11.84 22.77
C LEU A 100 25.94 -12.25 24.24
N PRO A 101 25.43 -13.42 24.66
CA PRO A 101 25.57 -13.93 26.05
C PRO A 101 27.01 -14.06 26.52
N ASN A 102 27.93 -14.41 25.63
CA ASN A 102 29.38 -14.57 25.94
C ASN A 102 30.16 -13.25 25.90
N GLN A 103 29.55 -12.16 25.46
CA GLN A 103 30.18 -10.83 25.33
C GLN A 103 29.69 -9.85 26.41
N HIS A 104 28.41 -9.91 26.78
CA HIS A 104 27.83 -8.99 27.75
C HIS A 104 28.27 -9.33 29.17
N ARG A 105 29.04 -8.44 29.79
CA ARG A 105 29.55 -8.57 31.17
C ARG A 105 28.75 -7.69 32.12
N PHE A 106 28.60 -8.17 33.34
CA PHE A 106 28.00 -7.44 34.47
C PHE A 106 28.58 -7.87 35.79
N LYS A 107 28.48 -7.03 36.80
CA LYS A 107 28.89 -7.34 38.16
C LYS A 107 27.78 -8.08 38.89
N SER A 108 28.01 -9.32 39.26
CA SER A 108 27.14 -10.13 40.11
C SER A 108 27.66 -10.06 41.56
N GLU A 109 26.75 -9.98 42.51
CA GLU A 109 27.10 -9.99 43.94
C GLU A 109 27.80 -11.30 44.34
N ASP A 110 27.33 -12.45 43.81
CA ASP A 110 27.83 -13.78 44.17
C ASP A 110 29.06 -14.20 43.36
N TYR A 111 29.28 -13.72 42.14
CA TYR A 111 30.24 -14.26 41.19
C TYR A 111 31.21 -13.21 40.61
N GLY A 112 31.15 -11.97 41.10
CA GLY A 112 31.98 -10.86 40.59
C GLY A 112 31.68 -10.47 39.15
N ASP A 113 32.70 -10.09 38.37
CA ASP A 113 32.57 -9.70 36.99
C ASP A 113 32.48 -10.93 36.06
N VAL A 114 31.30 -11.23 35.57
CA VAL A 114 30.98 -12.40 34.73
C VAL A 114 30.24 -12.03 33.48
N THR A 115 30.34 -12.89 32.43
CA THR A 115 29.44 -12.81 31.27
C THR A 115 28.09 -13.42 31.62
N VAL A 116 27.06 -13.10 30.83
CA VAL A 116 25.71 -13.68 31.01
C VAL A 116 25.77 -15.20 30.90
N GLU A 117 26.52 -15.75 29.94
CA GLU A 117 26.72 -17.18 29.77
C GLU A 117 27.38 -17.81 31.03
N GLN A 118 28.47 -17.23 31.54
CA GLN A 118 29.15 -17.67 32.75
C GLN A 118 28.25 -17.66 33.99
N TYR A 119 27.42 -16.60 34.11
CA TYR A 119 26.47 -16.49 35.21
C TYR A 119 25.45 -17.61 35.23
N PHE A 120 24.81 -17.89 34.06
CA PHE A 120 23.83 -18.98 34.00
C PHE A 120 24.48 -20.37 34.24
N LYS A 121 25.71 -20.55 33.76
CA LYS A 121 26.46 -21.79 34.05
C LYS A 121 26.76 -21.95 35.54
N LYS A 122 27.26 -20.88 36.22
CA LYS A 122 27.63 -20.95 37.62
C LYS A 122 26.42 -21.04 38.55
N LYS A 123 25.38 -20.21 38.31
CA LYS A 123 24.25 -20.09 39.25
C LYS A 123 23.19 -21.15 39.04
N TYR A 124 22.91 -21.54 37.81
CA TYR A 124 21.81 -22.44 37.48
C TYR A 124 22.27 -23.75 36.83
N ASN A 125 23.58 -23.92 36.64
CA ASN A 125 24.18 -25.05 35.92
C ASN A 125 23.63 -25.25 34.49
N ILE A 126 23.26 -24.15 33.83
CA ILE A 126 22.70 -24.12 32.45
C ILE A 126 23.83 -23.82 31.48
N THR A 127 24.04 -24.72 30.51
CA THR A 127 24.91 -24.49 29.35
C THR A 127 24.10 -24.05 28.18
N LEU A 128 24.42 -22.87 27.63
CA LEU A 128 23.68 -22.30 26.51
C LEU A 128 23.95 -23.06 25.20
N GLN A 129 22.90 -23.38 24.47
CA GLN A 129 22.96 -24.02 23.15
C GLN A 129 22.94 -23.00 21.99
N TYR A 130 22.44 -21.79 22.25
CA TYR A 130 22.32 -20.69 21.25
C TYR A 130 23.12 -19.44 21.65
N PRO A 131 24.42 -19.55 22.02
CA PRO A 131 25.23 -18.41 22.48
C PRO A 131 25.47 -17.35 21.36
N HIS A 132 25.20 -17.69 20.10
CA HIS A 132 25.32 -16.83 18.94
C HIS A 132 24.08 -15.94 18.72
N LEU A 133 23.00 -16.18 19.45
CA LEU A 133 21.81 -15.32 19.38
C LEU A 133 21.94 -14.15 20.37
N PRO A 134 21.46 -12.95 19.98
CA PRO A 134 21.52 -11.77 20.83
C PRO A 134 20.59 -11.90 22.05
N LEU A 135 20.98 -11.26 23.15
CA LEU A 135 20.20 -11.21 24.39
C LEU A 135 18.86 -10.49 24.17
N VAL A 136 17.83 -10.91 24.90
CA VAL A 136 16.53 -10.24 24.93
C VAL A 136 16.34 -9.49 26.24
N ASP A 137 15.94 -8.21 26.15
CA ASP A 137 15.58 -7.40 27.30
C ASP A 137 14.12 -7.65 27.66
N VAL A 138 13.88 -8.26 28.80
CA VAL A 138 12.53 -8.56 29.31
C VAL A 138 12.01 -7.49 30.28
N GLY A 139 12.73 -6.38 30.43
CA GLY A 139 12.32 -5.22 31.21
C GLY A 139 12.40 -5.40 32.71
N GLY A 140 12.26 -4.31 33.43
CA GLY A 140 12.35 -4.14 34.88
C GLY A 140 12.62 -2.67 35.18
N GLN A 141 13.03 -2.34 36.42
CA GLN A 141 13.53 -1.01 36.76
C GLN A 141 14.87 -0.71 36.05
N LYS A 142 15.65 -1.76 35.80
CA LYS A 142 16.87 -1.77 34.94
C LYS A 142 16.65 -2.76 33.80
N ALA A 143 17.46 -2.66 32.74
CA ALA A 143 17.47 -3.65 31.68
C ALA A 143 17.73 -5.05 32.25
N ASN A 144 16.83 -6.00 31.93
CA ASN A 144 16.95 -7.39 32.36
C ASN A 144 17.20 -8.22 31.10
N LEU A 145 18.46 -8.58 30.90
CA LEU A 145 18.95 -9.26 29.72
C LEU A 145 19.00 -10.76 29.93
N LEU A 146 18.26 -11.52 29.15
CA LEU A 146 18.21 -12.97 29.19
C LEU A 146 18.63 -13.56 27.83
N PRO A 147 19.31 -14.75 27.85
CA PRO A 147 19.42 -15.59 26.66
C PRO A 147 18.01 -15.98 26.14
N PRO A 148 17.74 -15.90 24.86
CA PRO A 148 16.40 -16.24 24.33
C PRO A 148 16.01 -17.70 24.57
N GLU A 149 16.96 -18.62 24.68
CA GLU A 149 16.71 -20.04 24.98
C GLU A 149 16.16 -20.32 26.39
N LEU A 150 16.30 -19.36 27.31
CA LEU A 150 15.68 -19.41 28.63
C LEU A 150 14.25 -18.86 28.65
N CYS A 151 13.66 -18.63 27.47
CA CYS A 151 12.34 -18.07 27.31
C CYS A 151 11.46 -18.99 26.47
N GLU A 152 10.30 -19.38 26.98
CA GLU A 152 9.26 -20.08 26.26
C GLU A 152 8.17 -19.11 25.80
N ILE A 153 7.81 -19.16 24.52
CA ILE A 153 6.73 -18.36 23.94
C ILE A 153 5.40 -18.87 24.49
N LEU A 154 4.64 -17.97 25.14
CA LEU A 154 3.31 -18.30 25.63
C LEU A 154 2.34 -18.51 24.43
N GLU A 155 1.42 -19.45 24.59
CA GLU A 155 0.41 -19.77 23.57
C GLU A 155 -0.52 -18.61 23.22
N LYS A 156 -1.18 -18.74 22.08
CA LYS A 156 -2.29 -17.87 21.62
C LYS A 156 -1.91 -16.38 21.53
N GLN A 157 -0.69 -16.10 21.10
CA GLN A 157 -0.20 -14.73 20.89
C GLN A 157 -0.19 -14.36 19.42
N PRO A 158 -0.93 -13.31 18.99
CA PRO A 158 -0.85 -12.81 17.63
C PRO A 158 0.51 -12.16 17.36
N PHE A 159 1.06 -12.45 16.20
CA PHE A 159 2.24 -11.78 15.68
C PHE A 159 1.88 -10.36 15.25
N ARG A 160 2.56 -9.35 15.81
CA ARG A 160 2.32 -7.94 15.52
C ARG A 160 3.40 -7.31 14.66
N GLY A 161 4.44 -8.07 14.32
CA GLY A 161 5.52 -7.64 13.46
C GLY A 161 5.11 -7.61 11.98
N LYS A 162 6.03 -7.15 11.13
CA LYS A 162 5.87 -7.22 9.68
C LYS A 162 6.21 -8.63 9.21
N LEU A 163 5.29 -9.26 8.50
CA LEU A 163 5.52 -10.54 7.83
C LEU A 163 6.61 -10.40 6.77
N LEU A 164 7.45 -11.39 6.65
CA LEU A 164 8.38 -11.54 5.53
C LEU A 164 7.60 -11.86 4.24
N ASP A 165 8.24 -11.73 3.09
CA ASP A 165 7.58 -11.99 1.81
C ASP A 165 7.18 -13.47 1.68
N GLU A 166 7.99 -14.38 2.23
CA GLU A 166 7.73 -15.81 2.32
C GLU A 166 6.49 -16.10 3.17
N HIS A 167 6.40 -15.51 4.36
CA HIS A 167 5.20 -15.62 5.20
C HIS A 167 3.95 -15.07 4.52
N THR A 168 4.10 -13.97 3.78
CA THR A 168 2.99 -13.36 3.04
C THR A 168 2.49 -14.28 1.94
N ALA A 169 3.39 -14.96 1.22
CA ALA A 169 3.02 -15.93 0.19
C ALA A 169 2.23 -17.11 0.76
N GLU A 170 2.69 -17.68 1.90
CA GLU A 170 1.96 -18.76 2.57
C GLU A 170 0.62 -18.26 3.18
N MET A 171 0.61 -17.07 3.77
CA MET A 171 -0.63 -16.46 4.30
C MET A 171 -1.69 -16.29 3.21
N ILE A 172 -1.32 -15.90 1.99
CA ILE A 172 -2.25 -15.75 0.86
C ILE A 172 -2.92 -17.09 0.53
N LYS A 173 -2.18 -18.20 0.52
CA LYS A 173 -2.75 -19.54 0.26
C LYS A 173 -3.81 -19.93 1.30
N VAL A 174 -3.61 -19.52 2.54
CA VAL A 174 -4.53 -19.82 3.65
C VAL A 174 -5.74 -18.88 3.64
N ALA A 175 -5.53 -17.58 3.43
CA ALA A 175 -6.52 -16.53 3.62
C ALA A 175 -7.43 -16.30 2.40
N CYS A 176 -6.89 -16.46 1.18
CA CYS A 176 -7.61 -16.13 -0.05
C CYS A 176 -8.50 -17.31 -0.51
N LYS A 177 -9.69 -17.41 0.05
CA LYS A 177 -10.70 -18.41 -0.33
C LYS A 177 -11.84 -17.78 -1.12
N PRO A 178 -12.45 -18.50 -2.07
CA PRO A 178 -13.57 -17.99 -2.86
C PRO A 178 -14.83 -17.75 -1.99
N PRO A 179 -15.81 -16.97 -2.49
CA PRO A 179 -16.97 -16.54 -1.71
C PRO A 179 -17.79 -17.68 -1.12
N ASN A 180 -18.02 -18.75 -1.88
CA ASN A 180 -18.78 -19.90 -1.43
C ASN A 180 -18.14 -20.61 -0.21
N ILE A 181 -16.82 -20.75 -0.21
CA ILE A 181 -16.07 -21.36 0.91
C ILE A 181 -16.14 -20.45 2.14
N ASN A 182 -15.95 -19.13 1.96
CA ASN A 182 -16.06 -18.19 3.07
C ASN A 182 -17.49 -18.08 3.60
N GLY A 183 -18.51 -18.11 2.72
CA GLY A 183 -19.91 -18.13 3.08
C GLY A 183 -20.28 -19.37 3.92
N ALA A 184 -19.91 -20.56 3.44
CA ALA A 184 -20.11 -21.81 4.17
C ALA A 184 -19.39 -21.78 5.54
N ALA A 185 -18.17 -21.26 5.62
CA ALA A 185 -17.45 -21.13 6.89
C ALA A 185 -18.17 -20.19 7.88
N ILE A 186 -18.75 -19.09 7.41
CA ILE A 186 -19.52 -18.17 8.26
C ILE A 186 -20.77 -18.85 8.81
N ILE A 187 -21.59 -19.48 7.95
CA ILE A 187 -22.86 -20.08 8.35
C ILE A 187 -22.63 -21.33 9.22
N ASN A 188 -21.79 -22.26 8.77
CA ASN A 188 -21.66 -23.56 9.44
C ASN A 188 -20.81 -23.51 10.72
N ARG A 189 -19.91 -22.52 10.81
CA ARG A 189 -18.95 -22.42 11.93
C ARG A 189 -18.99 -21.07 12.62
N GLY A 190 -18.95 -19.96 11.87
CA GLY A 190 -18.82 -18.60 12.41
C GLY A 190 -19.96 -18.25 13.37
N ILE A 191 -21.19 -18.54 13.00
CA ILE A 191 -22.39 -18.30 13.84
C ILE A 191 -22.26 -19.02 15.19
N ARG A 192 -21.77 -20.26 15.18
CA ARG A 192 -21.57 -21.05 16.42
C ARG A 192 -20.39 -20.54 17.24
N GLU A 193 -19.22 -20.32 16.63
CA GLU A 193 -18.03 -19.88 17.33
C GLU A 193 -18.17 -18.47 17.93
N LEU A 194 -19.03 -17.64 17.35
CA LEU A 194 -19.37 -16.31 17.87
C LEU A 194 -20.47 -16.34 18.93
N GLY A 195 -21.07 -17.52 19.21
CA GLY A 195 -22.12 -17.68 20.21
C GLY A 195 -23.49 -17.17 19.76
N TYR A 196 -23.78 -17.17 18.46
CA TYR A 196 -25.04 -16.64 17.89
C TYR A 196 -26.09 -17.73 17.60
N VAL A 197 -25.81 -19.01 17.88
CA VAL A 197 -26.77 -20.12 17.62
C VAL A 197 -28.01 -20.02 18.48
N GLU A 198 -27.77 -19.76 19.78
CA GLU A 198 -28.84 -19.53 20.77
C GLU A 198 -28.66 -18.13 21.39
N PRO A 199 -29.76 -17.41 21.63
CA PRO A 199 -29.67 -16.11 22.30
C PRO A 199 -29.04 -16.25 23.68
N THR A 200 -28.02 -15.45 23.98
CA THR A 200 -27.48 -15.30 25.33
C THR A 200 -28.46 -14.61 26.26
N ASP A 201 -28.29 -14.70 27.58
CA ASP A 201 -29.21 -14.04 28.52
C ASP A 201 -29.40 -12.54 28.28
N PRO A 202 -28.36 -11.74 27.99
CA PRO A 202 -28.56 -10.37 27.57
C PRO A 202 -29.40 -10.21 26.31
N MET A 203 -29.21 -11.08 25.29
CA MET A 203 -29.98 -11.02 24.05
C MET A 203 -31.46 -11.35 24.31
N ARG A 204 -31.74 -12.36 25.14
CA ARG A 204 -33.11 -12.72 25.54
C ARG A 204 -33.79 -11.58 26.30
N ALA A 205 -33.07 -10.95 27.22
CA ALA A 205 -33.59 -9.81 27.98
C ALA A 205 -34.00 -8.62 27.08
N PHE A 206 -33.33 -8.45 25.96
CA PHE A 206 -33.66 -7.43 24.94
C PHE A 206 -34.54 -7.97 23.80
N GLY A 207 -35.05 -9.18 23.87
CA GLY A 207 -35.87 -9.79 22.82
C GLY A 207 -35.15 -9.97 21.48
N MET A 208 -33.82 -10.12 21.46
CA MET A 208 -33.00 -10.18 20.26
C MET A 208 -32.59 -11.62 19.93
N SER A 209 -32.54 -11.91 18.64
CA SER A 209 -31.96 -13.14 18.08
C SER A 209 -31.20 -12.83 16.81
N VAL A 210 -30.25 -13.69 16.43
CA VAL A 210 -29.50 -13.57 15.17
C VAL A 210 -30.03 -14.58 14.17
N GLY A 211 -30.35 -14.11 12.96
CA GLY A 211 -30.74 -14.99 11.87
C GLY A 211 -29.62 -15.96 11.49
N LYS A 212 -29.99 -17.19 11.17
CA LYS A 212 -29.06 -18.30 10.82
C LYS A 212 -28.61 -18.26 9.35
N GLU A 213 -29.26 -17.44 8.53
CA GLU A 213 -28.99 -17.31 7.10
C GLU A 213 -28.37 -15.96 6.76
N MET A 214 -27.69 -15.89 5.62
CA MET A 214 -27.20 -14.61 5.11
C MET A 214 -28.36 -13.74 4.63
N ALA A 215 -28.32 -12.46 4.94
CA ALA A 215 -29.31 -11.51 4.45
C ALA A 215 -29.18 -11.35 2.93
N VAL A 216 -30.33 -11.37 2.24
CA VAL A 216 -30.41 -11.04 0.81
C VAL A 216 -30.75 -9.57 0.66
N VAL A 217 -29.94 -8.86 -0.11
CA VAL A 217 -30.10 -7.43 -0.35
C VAL A 217 -30.17 -7.14 -1.85
N PRO A 218 -30.91 -6.11 -2.27
CA PRO A 218 -30.98 -5.74 -3.68
C PRO A 218 -29.63 -5.17 -4.13
N GLY A 219 -29.19 -5.60 -5.31
CA GLY A 219 -28.02 -5.08 -5.99
C GLY A 219 -28.29 -4.93 -7.47
N ARG A 220 -27.46 -4.15 -8.15
CA ARG A 220 -27.52 -4.00 -9.61
C ARG A 220 -26.14 -4.08 -10.21
N ILE A 221 -26.03 -4.44 -11.47
CA ILE A 221 -24.77 -4.52 -12.20
C ILE A 221 -24.74 -3.40 -13.23
N LEU A 222 -23.85 -2.44 -13.04
CA LEU A 222 -23.58 -1.36 -14.00
C LEU A 222 -22.84 -1.94 -15.21
N PRO A 223 -23.15 -1.50 -16.43
CA PRO A 223 -22.44 -1.93 -17.63
C PRO A 223 -20.98 -1.43 -17.59
N SER A 224 -20.08 -2.19 -18.20
CA SER A 224 -18.72 -1.73 -18.45
C SER A 224 -18.72 -0.59 -19.47
N PRO A 225 -17.96 0.49 -19.24
CA PRO A 225 -17.85 1.56 -20.23
C PRO A 225 -17.04 1.10 -21.45
N ASN A 226 -17.32 1.67 -22.59
CA ASN A 226 -16.49 1.53 -23.78
C ASN A 226 -15.21 2.36 -23.63
N ILE A 227 -14.08 1.70 -23.83
CA ILE A 227 -12.74 2.31 -23.75
C ILE A 227 -12.27 2.70 -25.15
N ARG A 228 -11.74 3.94 -25.28
CA ARG A 228 -11.23 4.47 -26.54
C ARG A 228 -9.74 4.76 -26.47
N TYR A 229 -9.07 4.34 -27.50
CA TYR A 229 -7.66 4.62 -27.79
C TYR A 229 -7.55 5.52 -29.04
N GLY A 230 -6.37 6.00 -29.37
CA GLY A 230 -6.13 6.74 -30.62
C GLY A 230 -6.33 5.85 -31.86
N GLN A 231 -5.96 4.58 -31.73
CA GLN A 231 -6.27 3.54 -32.72
C GLN A 231 -6.62 2.25 -31.98
N GLY A 232 -7.70 1.59 -32.43
CA GLY A 232 -8.24 0.38 -31.83
C GLY A 232 -9.29 0.65 -30.75
N ALA A 233 -10.19 -0.30 -30.58
CA ALA A 233 -11.26 -0.29 -29.57
C ALA A 233 -11.31 -1.69 -28.90
N PRO A 234 -10.55 -1.91 -27.82
CA PRO A 234 -10.52 -3.20 -27.17
C PRO A 234 -11.84 -3.50 -26.51
N ARG A 235 -12.28 -4.74 -26.58
CA ARG A 235 -13.45 -5.21 -25.85
C ARG A 235 -13.05 -5.46 -24.40
N VAL A 236 -13.82 -4.92 -23.46
CA VAL A 236 -13.71 -5.21 -22.04
C VAL A 236 -14.35 -6.59 -21.78
N ASP A 237 -13.60 -7.47 -21.13
CA ASP A 237 -14.05 -8.82 -20.78
C ASP A 237 -14.89 -8.85 -19.49
N GLU A 238 -15.38 -10.02 -19.12
CA GLU A 238 -16.20 -10.24 -17.91
C GLU A 238 -15.45 -9.97 -16.59
N ARG A 239 -14.12 -9.89 -16.63
CA ARG A 239 -13.27 -9.54 -15.48
C ARG A 239 -12.93 -8.06 -15.45
N ALA A 240 -13.63 -7.25 -16.25
CA ALA A 240 -13.38 -5.82 -16.43
C ALA A 240 -11.93 -5.53 -16.87
N SER A 241 -11.37 -6.36 -17.77
CA SER A 241 -10.03 -6.21 -18.32
C SER A 241 -10.05 -6.24 -19.85
N TRP A 242 -8.97 -5.76 -20.46
CA TRP A 242 -8.77 -5.73 -21.90
C TRP A 242 -7.29 -5.87 -22.25
N ASN A 243 -6.94 -6.12 -23.50
CA ASN A 243 -5.56 -6.21 -23.93
C ASN A 243 -5.15 -5.04 -24.84
N LEU A 244 -3.86 -4.85 -25.03
CA LEU A 244 -3.26 -3.77 -25.82
C LEU A 244 -2.77 -4.25 -27.20
N ARG A 245 -3.31 -5.36 -27.71
CA ARG A 245 -2.89 -5.85 -29.02
C ARG A 245 -3.40 -4.89 -30.10
N ASP A 246 -2.48 -4.46 -30.97
CA ASP A 246 -2.74 -3.55 -32.11
C ASP A 246 -3.38 -2.21 -31.69
N ILE A 247 -3.03 -1.72 -30.50
CA ILE A 247 -3.55 -0.49 -29.90
C ILE A 247 -2.52 0.64 -30.01
N LYS A 248 -2.96 1.85 -30.40
CA LYS A 248 -2.20 3.09 -30.18
C LYS A 248 -2.86 3.92 -29.07
N PHE A 249 -2.06 4.47 -28.20
CA PHE A 249 -2.52 5.34 -27.13
C PHE A 249 -3.35 6.52 -27.70
N HIS A 250 -4.29 7.02 -26.91
CA HIS A 250 -5.14 8.14 -27.31
C HIS A 250 -4.30 9.37 -27.71
N THR A 251 -3.29 9.67 -26.88
CA THR A 251 -2.29 10.70 -27.18
C THR A 251 -0.93 10.20 -26.73
N GLY A 252 -0.02 10.00 -27.68
CA GLY A 252 1.35 9.61 -27.37
C GLY A 252 2.14 10.77 -26.80
N GLY A 253 2.89 10.50 -25.73
CA GLY A 253 3.86 11.43 -25.18
C GLY A 253 5.11 11.52 -26.05
N ARG A 254 5.91 12.57 -25.87
CA ARG A 254 7.17 12.77 -26.57
C ARG A 254 8.33 12.57 -25.63
N LEU A 255 9.24 11.68 -25.99
CA LEU A 255 10.51 11.43 -25.31
C LEU A 255 11.63 12.07 -26.10
N ASP A 256 12.19 13.17 -25.61
CA ASP A 256 13.23 13.91 -26.32
C ASP A 256 14.60 13.22 -26.23
N SER A 257 14.91 12.67 -25.05
CA SER A 257 16.13 11.90 -24.79
C SER A 257 15.94 10.91 -23.68
N TRP A 258 16.60 9.77 -23.75
CA TRP A 258 16.58 8.75 -22.71
C TRP A 258 17.94 8.12 -22.47
N GLY A 259 18.14 7.67 -21.24
CA GLY A 259 19.27 6.86 -20.84
C GLY A 259 18.84 5.52 -20.30
N VAL A 260 19.75 4.59 -20.23
CA VAL A 260 19.55 3.27 -19.61
C VAL A 260 20.61 3.07 -18.53
N LEU A 261 20.15 2.69 -17.34
CA LEU A 261 21.01 2.28 -16.23
C LEU A 261 20.81 0.79 -15.98
N VAL A 262 21.87 0.01 -16.16
CA VAL A 262 21.89 -1.42 -15.84
C VAL A 262 22.46 -1.61 -14.45
N ILE A 263 21.69 -2.20 -13.53
CA ILE A 263 22.15 -2.54 -12.18
C ILE A 263 22.69 -3.97 -12.20
N ILE A 264 23.94 -4.15 -11.79
CA ILE A 264 24.62 -5.42 -11.64
C ILE A 264 24.93 -5.61 -10.15
N ASP A 265 24.27 -6.55 -9.49
CA ASP A 265 24.43 -6.86 -8.06
C ASP A 265 25.21 -8.16 -7.83
N GLY A 266 25.48 -8.92 -8.89
CA GLY A 266 26.26 -10.17 -8.87
C GLY A 266 25.53 -11.35 -8.21
N ASN A 267 24.21 -11.23 -7.99
CA ASN A 267 23.43 -12.23 -7.27
C ASN A 267 22.35 -12.92 -8.14
N SER A 268 22.25 -12.57 -9.41
CA SER A 268 21.25 -13.14 -10.31
C SER A 268 21.88 -13.56 -11.65
N ARG A 269 21.57 -14.80 -12.08
CA ARG A 269 21.91 -15.29 -13.42
C ARG A 269 21.14 -14.56 -14.55
N GLU A 270 20.12 -13.81 -14.17
CA GLU A 270 19.25 -13.08 -15.09
C GLU A 270 19.76 -11.64 -15.36
N GLU A 271 20.89 -11.23 -14.78
CA GLU A 271 21.52 -9.93 -15.02
C GLU A 271 22.11 -9.83 -16.41
N PHE A 272 22.07 -8.64 -17.00
CA PHE A 272 22.85 -8.35 -18.20
C PHE A 272 24.32 -8.15 -17.81
N SER A 273 25.23 -8.66 -18.62
CA SER A 273 26.66 -8.69 -18.30
C SER A 273 27.35 -7.35 -18.39
N SER A 274 26.89 -6.47 -19.29
CA SER A 274 27.50 -5.17 -19.55
C SER A 274 26.57 -4.23 -20.31
N PRO A 275 26.91 -2.93 -20.43
CA PRO A 275 26.19 -1.98 -21.30
C PRO A 275 26.18 -2.36 -22.78
N THR A 276 27.12 -3.19 -23.22
CA THR A 276 27.27 -3.64 -24.62
C THR A 276 26.75 -5.05 -24.86
N ASP A 277 26.08 -5.64 -23.89
CA ASP A 277 25.46 -6.96 -23.99
C ASP A 277 24.49 -7.01 -25.18
N PRO A 278 24.70 -7.93 -26.17
CA PRO A 278 23.87 -8.00 -27.37
C PRO A 278 22.39 -8.26 -27.07
N GLU A 279 22.09 -9.06 -26.04
CA GLU A 279 20.72 -9.34 -25.60
C GLU A 279 20.05 -8.09 -25.02
N LEU A 280 20.79 -7.30 -24.23
CA LEU A 280 20.32 -6.00 -23.75
C LEU A 280 19.97 -5.07 -24.90
N LEU A 281 20.87 -4.92 -25.87
CA LEU A 281 20.65 -4.04 -27.03
C LEU A 281 19.44 -4.48 -27.85
N GLY A 282 19.27 -5.79 -28.09
CA GLY A 282 18.11 -6.36 -28.77
C GLY A 282 16.81 -6.07 -27.99
N THR A 283 16.84 -6.27 -26.68
CA THR A 283 15.70 -5.99 -25.77
C THR A 283 15.29 -4.51 -25.78
N LEU A 284 16.25 -3.59 -25.76
CA LEU A 284 16.00 -2.14 -25.79
C LEU A 284 15.42 -1.69 -27.14
N ARG A 285 15.92 -2.23 -28.26
CA ARG A 285 15.34 -1.98 -29.59
C ARG A 285 13.89 -2.46 -29.65
N GLY A 286 13.63 -3.70 -29.23
CA GLY A 286 12.28 -4.26 -29.20
C GLY A 286 11.32 -3.44 -28.35
N PHE A 287 11.77 -2.94 -27.19
CA PHE A 287 10.98 -2.04 -26.35
C PHE A 287 10.71 -0.68 -27.03
N ALA A 288 11.73 -0.06 -27.62
CA ALA A 288 11.60 1.21 -28.34
C ALA A 288 10.63 1.09 -29.52
N ASP A 289 10.71 -0.01 -30.29
CA ASP A 289 9.82 -0.26 -31.43
C ASP A 289 8.36 -0.48 -30.98
N LEU A 290 8.15 -1.17 -29.86
CA LEU A 290 6.80 -1.29 -29.29
C LEU A 290 6.28 0.08 -28.85
N CYS A 291 7.08 0.91 -28.20
CA CYS A 291 6.69 2.26 -27.80
C CYS A 291 6.27 3.11 -29.01
N LYS A 292 7.06 3.07 -30.12
CA LYS A 292 6.70 3.75 -31.38
C LYS A 292 5.37 3.25 -31.94
N ARG A 293 5.20 1.93 -32.00
CA ARG A 293 3.93 1.32 -32.48
C ARG A 293 2.75 1.71 -31.59
N SER A 294 2.96 1.85 -30.28
CA SER A 294 1.94 2.33 -29.35
C SER A 294 1.65 3.82 -29.45
N GLY A 295 2.35 4.57 -30.31
CA GLY A 295 2.12 6.01 -30.55
C GLY A 295 3.01 6.96 -29.75
N ILE A 296 3.97 6.47 -28.96
CA ILE A 296 4.95 7.30 -28.25
C ILE A 296 6.00 7.81 -29.24
N SER A 297 6.27 9.12 -29.26
CA SER A 297 7.34 9.71 -30.03
C SER A 297 8.69 9.41 -29.37
N MET A 298 9.43 8.44 -29.92
CA MET A 298 10.75 8.06 -29.42
C MET A 298 11.85 8.81 -30.18
N PRO A 299 12.97 9.18 -29.52
CA PRO A 299 14.10 9.82 -30.20
C PRO A 299 14.73 8.88 -31.24
N PRO A 300 15.29 9.43 -32.34
CA PRO A 300 15.90 8.61 -33.40
C PRO A 300 17.22 7.96 -32.96
N ARG A 301 17.90 8.57 -31.97
CA ARG A 301 19.18 8.05 -31.46
C ARG A 301 18.95 6.98 -30.42
N GLU A 302 19.83 5.97 -30.41
CA GLU A 302 19.88 4.97 -29.35
C GLU A 302 20.19 5.64 -27.99
N PRO A 303 19.73 5.04 -26.86
CA PRO A 303 19.98 5.60 -25.54
C PRO A 303 21.47 5.47 -25.16
N GLN A 304 21.97 6.40 -24.36
CA GLN A 304 23.19 6.17 -23.64
C GLN A 304 22.98 5.10 -22.56
N ILE A 305 23.86 4.11 -22.51
CA ILE A 305 23.75 2.99 -21.56
C ILE A 305 24.94 3.07 -20.60
N VAL A 306 24.63 3.05 -19.31
CA VAL A 306 25.63 2.97 -18.24
C VAL A 306 25.33 1.80 -17.33
N ALA A 307 26.35 1.21 -16.72
CA ALA A 307 26.18 0.18 -15.70
C ALA A 307 26.56 0.69 -14.31
N ALA A 308 25.93 0.15 -13.30
CA ALA A 308 26.29 0.32 -11.90
C ALA A 308 26.55 -1.07 -11.28
N GLN A 309 27.85 -1.38 -11.09
CA GLN A 309 28.27 -2.57 -10.36
C GLN A 309 28.11 -2.29 -8.87
N LEU A 310 27.13 -2.90 -8.23
CA LEU A 310 26.83 -2.65 -6.82
C LEU A 310 27.83 -3.36 -5.91
N PRO A 311 28.23 -2.75 -4.77
CA PRO A 311 29.01 -3.42 -3.75
C PRO A 311 28.22 -4.59 -3.16
N ARG A 312 28.93 -5.61 -2.68
CA ARG A 312 28.32 -6.74 -1.97
C ARG A 312 27.48 -6.26 -0.79
N LYS A 313 26.43 -7.03 -0.45
CA LYS A 313 25.60 -6.75 0.72
C LYS A 313 26.46 -6.83 1.99
N ASP A 314 26.39 -5.76 2.77
CA ASP A 314 27.13 -5.63 4.03
C ASP A 314 26.14 -5.40 5.18
N ARG A 315 26.36 -6.08 6.30
CA ARG A 315 25.57 -5.89 7.53
C ARG A 315 25.76 -4.50 8.14
N ALA A 316 26.91 -3.87 7.88
CA ALA A 316 27.20 -2.49 8.29
C ALA A 316 26.43 -1.45 7.45
N ASP A 317 26.00 -1.79 6.22
CA ASP A 317 25.17 -0.95 5.34
C ASP A 317 23.80 -1.60 5.05
N PRO A 318 22.94 -1.69 6.06
CA PRO A 318 21.66 -2.40 5.94
C PRO A 318 20.67 -1.74 4.97
N LEU A 319 20.86 -0.48 4.64
CA LEU A 319 20.04 0.30 3.70
C LEU A 319 20.66 0.40 2.31
N ARG A 320 21.80 -0.24 2.07
CA ARG A 320 22.50 -0.20 0.77
C ARG A 320 22.87 1.24 0.34
N LYS A 321 23.26 2.14 1.29
CA LYS A 321 23.67 3.52 1.01
C LYS A 321 24.82 3.56 0.00
N ASN A 322 25.80 2.65 0.14
CA ASN A 322 26.93 2.53 -0.78
C ASN A 322 26.49 2.14 -2.21
N ALA A 323 25.51 1.27 -2.32
CA ALA A 323 24.92 0.90 -3.63
C ALA A 323 24.23 2.12 -4.28
N VAL A 324 23.48 2.91 -3.50
CA VAL A 324 22.84 4.14 -4.00
C VAL A 324 23.87 5.17 -4.45
N THR A 325 25.01 5.30 -3.75
CA THR A 325 26.14 6.15 -4.14
C THR A 325 26.73 5.69 -5.48
N THR A 326 26.94 4.39 -5.67
CA THR A 326 27.40 3.81 -6.93
C THR A 326 26.42 4.10 -8.08
N ILE A 327 25.12 3.96 -7.83
CA ILE A 327 24.06 4.31 -8.79
C ILE A 327 24.13 5.80 -9.16
N ARG A 328 24.27 6.70 -8.18
CA ARG A 328 24.45 8.14 -8.43
C ARG A 328 25.62 8.40 -9.35
N ASN A 329 26.79 7.83 -9.04
CA ASN A 329 28.02 8.01 -9.82
C ASN A 329 27.87 7.49 -11.27
N SER A 330 27.03 6.50 -11.50
CA SER A 330 26.73 6.00 -12.85
C SER A 330 25.72 6.88 -13.59
N ILE A 331 24.65 7.34 -12.94
CA ILE A 331 23.63 8.19 -13.59
C ILE A 331 24.21 9.54 -14.03
N VAL A 332 25.11 10.15 -13.24
CA VAL A 332 25.69 11.45 -13.57
C VAL A 332 26.64 11.39 -14.77
N LYS A 333 27.07 10.19 -15.24
CA LYS A 333 27.84 10.00 -16.46
C LYS A 333 26.99 10.14 -17.73
N LEU A 334 25.65 10.06 -17.63
CA LEU A 334 24.76 10.29 -18.75
C LEU A 334 24.78 11.77 -19.14
N ASN A 335 25.42 12.08 -20.26
CA ASN A 335 25.62 13.44 -20.75
C ASN A 335 25.32 13.52 -22.26
N PRO A 336 24.41 14.39 -22.72
CA PRO A 336 23.59 15.30 -21.92
C PRO A 336 22.61 14.57 -20.98
N LYS A 337 22.22 15.24 -19.89
CA LYS A 337 21.24 14.70 -18.93
C LYS A 337 19.95 14.29 -19.64
N PRO A 338 19.55 13.00 -19.57
CA PRO A 338 18.35 12.54 -20.25
C PRO A 338 17.08 13.02 -19.54
N SER A 339 16.00 13.16 -20.30
CA SER A 339 14.68 13.49 -19.75
C SER A 339 14.08 12.30 -18.96
N LEU A 340 14.50 11.07 -19.28
CA LEU A 340 14.06 9.86 -18.57
C LEU A 340 15.17 8.80 -18.57
N VAL A 341 15.30 8.06 -17.48
CA VAL A 341 16.18 6.89 -17.36
C VAL A 341 15.36 5.62 -17.16
N LEU A 342 15.53 4.67 -18.08
CA LEU A 342 15.08 3.29 -17.89
C LEU A 342 16.10 2.58 -17.01
N VAL A 343 15.67 2.15 -15.81
CA VAL A 343 16.54 1.44 -14.87
C VAL A 343 16.21 -0.04 -14.88
N ILE A 344 17.19 -0.86 -15.22
CA ILE A 344 17.08 -2.31 -15.23
C ILE A 344 17.68 -2.81 -13.90
N LEU A 345 16.79 -3.18 -12.99
CA LEU A 345 17.14 -3.68 -11.65
C LEU A 345 17.53 -5.17 -11.76
N SER A 346 18.58 -5.56 -11.06
CA SER A 346 19.00 -6.94 -10.92
C SER A 346 17.92 -7.83 -10.28
N ASN A 347 17.29 -7.31 -9.24
CA ASN A 347 16.31 -8.04 -8.43
C ASN A 347 15.27 -7.10 -7.78
N GLY A 348 14.49 -7.62 -6.82
CA GLY A 348 13.47 -6.88 -6.09
C GLY A 348 13.96 -6.15 -4.83
N ASP A 349 15.25 -5.81 -4.71
CA ASP A 349 15.81 -5.14 -3.53
C ASP A 349 15.12 -3.79 -3.28
N ARG A 350 14.33 -3.74 -2.20
CA ARG A 350 13.54 -2.56 -1.83
C ARG A 350 14.40 -1.39 -1.36
N HIS A 351 15.58 -1.65 -0.80
CA HIS A 351 16.50 -0.61 -0.33
C HIS A 351 17.13 0.12 -1.52
N VAL A 352 17.59 -0.64 -2.52
CA VAL A 352 18.11 -0.09 -3.78
C VAL A 352 17.02 0.68 -4.52
N TYR A 353 15.81 0.11 -4.63
CA TYR A 353 14.68 0.79 -5.29
C TYR A 353 14.31 2.11 -4.60
N SER A 354 14.14 2.10 -3.28
CA SER A 354 13.77 3.31 -2.52
C SER A 354 14.86 4.37 -2.58
N GLY A 355 16.12 3.97 -2.42
CA GLY A 355 17.26 4.90 -2.53
C GLY A 355 17.38 5.51 -3.93
N LEU A 356 17.19 4.71 -4.98
CA LEU A 356 17.16 5.19 -6.37
C LEU A 356 16.05 6.21 -6.58
N LYS A 357 14.82 5.92 -6.12
CA LYS A 357 13.68 6.85 -6.27
C LYS A 357 13.91 8.14 -5.52
N HIS A 358 14.39 8.07 -4.29
CA HIS A 358 14.77 9.24 -3.51
C HIS A 358 15.84 10.10 -4.22
N LEU A 359 16.92 9.46 -4.69
CA LEU A 359 17.99 10.11 -5.43
C LEU A 359 17.47 10.81 -6.69
N CYS A 360 16.68 10.11 -7.52
CA CYS A 360 16.26 10.66 -8.80
C CYS A 360 15.15 11.69 -8.69
N ASP A 361 14.17 11.46 -7.83
CA ASP A 361 13.00 12.32 -7.70
C ASP A 361 13.33 13.61 -6.92
N VAL A 362 14.07 13.50 -5.80
CA VAL A 362 14.32 14.62 -4.88
C VAL A 362 15.64 15.35 -5.18
N TYR A 363 16.71 14.64 -5.55
CA TYR A 363 18.04 15.26 -5.71
C TYR A 363 18.38 15.56 -7.16
N LEU A 364 18.17 14.61 -8.07
CA LEU A 364 18.62 14.78 -9.46
C LEU A 364 17.56 15.41 -10.37
N GLY A 365 16.28 15.33 -10.04
CA GLY A 365 15.18 15.76 -10.92
C GLY A 365 15.22 15.02 -12.26
N VAL A 366 15.30 13.67 -12.22
CA VAL A 366 15.33 12.79 -13.39
C VAL A 366 14.19 11.78 -13.28
N ALA A 367 13.32 11.77 -14.29
CA ALA A 367 12.26 10.78 -14.35
C ALA A 367 12.85 9.37 -14.55
N THR A 368 12.32 8.39 -13.81
CA THR A 368 12.80 7.00 -13.91
C THR A 368 11.67 6.00 -14.09
N ILE A 369 11.92 4.98 -14.91
CA ILE A 369 11.11 3.77 -14.99
C ILE A 369 11.97 2.59 -14.60
N CYS A 370 11.54 1.81 -13.61
CA CYS A 370 12.27 0.64 -13.16
C CYS A 370 11.62 -0.64 -13.69
N VAL A 371 12.44 -1.53 -14.24
CA VAL A 371 12.09 -2.87 -14.67
C VAL A 371 13.06 -3.87 -14.04
N GLN A 372 12.66 -5.12 -13.88
CA GLN A 372 13.57 -6.18 -13.40
C GLN A 372 14.16 -6.94 -14.59
N SER A 373 15.45 -7.24 -14.54
CA SER A 373 16.18 -7.95 -15.60
C SER A 373 15.50 -9.28 -15.96
N GLY A 374 15.20 -10.13 -14.99
CA GLY A 374 14.54 -11.41 -15.24
C GLY A 374 13.12 -11.31 -15.80
N LYS A 375 12.46 -10.15 -15.68
CA LYS A 375 11.15 -9.94 -16.30
C LYS A 375 11.25 -9.42 -17.73
N ILE A 376 12.21 -8.53 -17.99
CA ILE A 376 12.38 -7.93 -19.32
C ILE A 376 13.05 -8.89 -20.31
N ARG A 377 13.86 -9.84 -19.82
CA ARG A 377 14.51 -10.90 -20.62
C ARG A 377 13.57 -12.05 -20.98
N LYS A 378 12.50 -12.26 -20.22
CA LYS A 378 11.62 -13.41 -20.38
C LYS A 378 10.87 -13.35 -21.71
N GLU A 379 11.24 -14.17 -22.69
CA GLU A 379 10.64 -14.22 -24.04
C GLU A 379 9.12 -14.41 -24.00
N LYS A 380 8.64 -15.40 -23.21
CA LYS A 380 7.21 -15.67 -23.08
C LYS A 380 6.52 -14.50 -22.35
N GLY A 381 5.71 -13.75 -23.09
CA GLY A 381 4.97 -12.60 -22.57
C GLY A 381 5.76 -11.28 -22.57
N GLN A 382 6.93 -11.21 -23.21
CA GLN A 382 7.76 -10.00 -23.28
C GLN A 382 7.02 -8.81 -23.88
N LEU A 383 6.30 -8.99 -24.98
CA LEU A 383 5.53 -7.93 -25.63
C LEU A 383 4.45 -7.37 -24.70
N GLN A 384 3.75 -8.23 -23.95
CA GLN A 384 2.77 -7.79 -22.96
C GLN A 384 3.45 -7.02 -21.81
N TYR A 385 4.63 -7.45 -21.39
CA TYR A 385 5.41 -6.75 -20.37
C TYR A 385 5.85 -5.37 -20.86
N PHE A 386 6.38 -5.28 -22.09
CA PHE A 386 6.74 -4.01 -22.74
C PHE A 386 5.53 -3.07 -22.84
N ALA A 387 4.36 -3.58 -23.24
CA ALA A 387 3.14 -2.80 -23.33
C ALA A 387 2.74 -2.22 -21.97
N ASN A 388 2.85 -3.00 -20.90
CA ASN A 388 2.59 -2.53 -19.53
C ASN A 388 3.62 -1.49 -19.04
N VAL A 389 4.87 -1.56 -19.49
CA VAL A 389 5.88 -0.54 -19.22
C VAL A 389 5.60 0.73 -20.03
N ALA A 390 5.19 0.58 -21.30
CA ALA A 390 4.83 1.69 -22.20
C ALA A 390 3.65 2.51 -21.67
N LEU A 391 2.66 1.89 -20.99
CA LEU A 391 1.57 2.60 -20.29
C LEU A 391 2.14 3.65 -19.31
N LYS A 392 3.11 3.24 -18.48
CA LYS A 392 3.74 4.14 -17.49
C LYS A 392 4.59 5.20 -18.15
N LEU A 393 5.35 4.81 -19.20
CA LEU A 393 6.16 5.74 -19.95
C LEU A 393 5.32 6.85 -20.55
N ASN A 394 4.25 6.51 -21.25
CA ASN A 394 3.36 7.47 -21.89
C ASN A 394 2.80 8.49 -20.89
N MET A 395 2.34 8.02 -19.72
CA MET A 395 1.79 8.89 -18.68
C MET A 395 2.83 9.82 -18.08
N LYS A 396 4.07 9.35 -17.83
CA LYS A 396 5.17 10.19 -17.34
C LYS A 396 5.61 11.26 -18.34
N LEU A 397 5.37 11.03 -19.61
CA LEU A 397 5.62 11.99 -20.70
C LEU A 397 4.44 12.95 -20.95
N GLY A 398 3.39 12.90 -20.13
CA GLY A 398 2.22 13.74 -20.29
C GLY A 398 1.23 13.30 -21.38
N GLY A 399 1.38 12.07 -21.87
CA GLY A 399 0.44 11.46 -22.82
C GLY A 399 -0.89 11.03 -22.17
N VAL A 400 -1.80 10.50 -22.99
CA VAL A 400 -3.09 9.95 -22.56
C VAL A 400 -3.19 8.52 -23.09
N ASN A 401 -3.27 7.52 -22.22
CA ASN A 401 -3.33 6.14 -22.66
C ASN A 401 -4.67 5.83 -23.36
N HIS A 402 -5.77 6.11 -22.67
CA HIS A 402 -7.13 5.87 -23.16
C HIS A 402 -8.11 6.86 -22.53
N THR A 403 -9.31 6.92 -23.08
CA THR A 403 -10.43 7.73 -22.60
C THR A 403 -11.71 6.91 -22.59
N LEU A 404 -12.74 7.40 -21.93
CA LEU A 404 -14.11 6.90 -22.09
C LEU A 404 -14.62 7.30 -23.48
N ASP A 405 -15.51 6.47 -24.04
CA ASP A 405 -16.22 6.82 -25.28
C ASP A 405 -16.96 8.15 -25.13
N ALA A 406 -16.98 8.97 -26.18
CA ALA A 406 -17.64 10.26 -26.17
C ALA A 406 -19.16 10.18 -25.91
N ASN A 407 -19.80 9.07 -26.29
CA ASN A 407 -21.22 8.81 -26.06
C ASN A 407 -21.52 8.25 -24.66
N ASN A 408 -20.50 7.96 -23.88
CA ASN A 408 -20.67 7.51 -22.50
C ASN A 408 -21.25 8.67 -21.65
N ARG A 409 -22.27 8.37 -20.82
CA ARG A 409 -22.97 9.37 -19.99
C ARG A 409 -22.04 10.11 -19.05
N SER A 410 -21.09 9.39 -18.42
CA SER A 410 -20.10 10.02 -17.54
C SER A 410 -19.17 10.96 -18.31
N SER A 411 -18.72 10.55 -19.51
CA SER A 411 -17.89 11.40 -20.38
C SER A 411 -18.64 12.68 -20.81
N GLN A 412 -19.92 12.56 -21.19
CA GLN A 412 -20.75 13.71 -21.55
C GLN A 412 -20.92 14.66 -20.37
N TRP A 413 -21.27 14.12 -19.17
CA TRP A 413 -21.43 14.93 -17.97
C TRP A 413 -20.12 15.65 -17.57
N LEU A 414 -18.98 14.98 -17.62
CA LEU A 414 -17.67 15.56 -17.30
C LEU A 414 -17.29 16.72 -18.23
N LYS A 415 -17.73 16.68 -19.49
CA LYS A 415 -17.43 17.71 -20.52
C LYS A 415 -18.40 18.89 -20.51
N GLN A 416 -19.53 18.78 -19.82
CA GLN A 416 -20.52 19.90 -19.77
C GLN A 416 -19.96 21.16 -19.13
N GLU A 417 -19.14 20.98 -18.08
CA GLU A 417 -18.51 22.07 -17.35
C GLU A 417 -17.06 21.69 -16.95
N PRO A 418 -16.15 22.66 -16.85
CA PRO A 418 -14.82 22.42 -16.33
C PRO A 418 -14.89 21.74 -14.97
N THR A 419 -14.45 20.48 -14.90
CA THR A 419 -14.55 19.64 -13.71
C THR A 419 -13.17 19.19 -13.28
N MET A 420 -12.85 19.33 -11.99
CA MET A 420 -11.63 18.80 -11.38
C MET A 420 -11.98 17.64 -10.46
N MET A 421 -11.40 16.46 -10.73
CA MET A 421 -11.43 15.33 -9.83
C MET A 421 -10.17 15.33 -8.97
N VAL A 422 -10.34 15.16 -7.67
CA VAL A 422 -9.26 15.18 -6.68
C VAL A 422 -9.24 13.84 -5.94
N GLY A 423 -8.06 13.28 -5.76
CA GLY A 423 -7.82 12.17 -4.86
C GLY A 423 -6.98 12.62 -3.66
N ILE A 424 -7.35 12.22 -2.46
CA ILE A 424 -6.62 12.53 -1.22
C ILE A 424 -6.40 11.24 -0.45
N ASP A 425 -5.17 11.02 0.00
CA ASP A 425 -4.83 9.90 0.89
C ASP A 425 -3.72 10.28 1.86
N VAL A 426 -3.66 9.58 2.99
CA VAL A 426 -2.61 9.72 4.01
C VAL A 426 -2.07 8.34 4.39
N THR A 427 -0.76 8.19 4.29
CA THR A 427 -0.09 6.96 4.76
C THR A 427 0.63 7.19 6.07
N HIS A 428 0.52 6.22 6.98
CA HIS A 428 1.12 6.28 8.30
C HIS A 428 2.35 5.37 8.45
N PRO A 429 3.29 5.73 9.34
CA PRO A 429 4.38 4.85 9.71
C PRO A 429 3.82 3.57 10.37
N GLY A 430 4.33 2.42 9.94
CA GLY A 430 3.92 1.11 10.43
C GLY A 430 4.74 0.63 11.63
N PHE A 431 4.54 -0.63 12.00
CA PHE A 431 5.33 -1.27 13.05
C PHE A 431 6.81 -1.38 12.63
N GLY A 432 7.72 -1.14 13.59
CA GLY A 432 9.17 -1.21 13.37
C GLY A 432 9.80 0.07 12.81
N THR A 433 9.02 1.14 12.60
CA THR A 433 9.55 2.47 12.23
C THR A 433 10.14 3.19 13.45
N VAL A 434 10.98 4.18 13.20
CA VAL A 434 11.46 5.09 14.26
C VAL A 434 10.26 5.82 14.87
N SER A 435 10.21 5.93 16.19
CA SER A 435 9.16 6.71 16.89
C SER A 435 9.18 8.15 16.39
N GLY A 436 8.02 8.77 16.20
CA GLY A 436 7.94 10.13 15.67
C GLY A 436 8.08 10.25 14.15
N THR A 437 8.34 9.14 13.40
CA THR A 437 8.35 9.19 11.93
C THR A 437 7.05 9.81 11.41
N PRO A 438 7.11 10.86 10.56
CA PRO A 438 5.92 11.55 10.09
C PRO A 438 5.03 10.70 9.19
N SER A 439 3.76 11.03 9.14
CA SER A 439 2.81 10.59 8.12
C SER A 439 3.03 11.38 6.83
N ILE A 440 2.59 10.83 5.70
CA ILE A 440 2.70 11.46 4.39
C ILE A 440 1.30 11.64 3.83
N ALA A 441 0.94 12.88 3.51
CA ALA A 441 -0.30 13.24 2.83
C ALA A 441 -0.03 13.49 1.34
N ALA A 442 -0.94 13.06 0.48
CA ALA A 442 -0.91 13.32 -0.95
C ALA A 442 -2.26 13.82 -1.47
N VAL A 443 -2.21 14.81 -2.33
CA VAL A 443 -3.35 15.33 -3.08
C VAL A 443 -3.00 15.26 -4.56
N VAL A 444 -3.81 14.54 -5.33
CA VAL A 444 -3.71 14.49 -6.79
C VAL A 444 -4.93 15.10 -7.41
N ALA A 445 -4.79 15.75 -8.56
CA ALA A 445 -5.94 16.24 -9.32
C ALA A 445 -5.66 16.21 -10.81
N ASN A 446 -6.70 15.98 -11.63
CA ASN A 446 -6.53 16.04 -13.07
C ASN A 446 -6.24 17.49 -13.52
N THR A 447 -5.43 17.59 -14.56
CA THR A 447 -5.12 18.87 -15.22
C THR A 447 -5.67 18.96 -16.63
N ASP A 448 -6.18 17.86 -17.17
CA ASP A 448 -6.66 17.74 -18.55
C ASP A 448 -8.15 17.39 -18.62
N GLN A 449 -8.78 17.69 -19.74
CA GLN A 449 -10.17 17.38 -20.02
C GLN A 449 -10.46 15.89 -20.27
N HIS A 450 -9.41 15.06 -20.35
CA HIS A 450 -9.51 13.62 -20.52
C HIS A 450 -9.49 12.87 -19.18
N PHE A 451 -9.28 13.57 -18.06
CA PHE A 451 -9.16 12.99 -16.71
C PHE A 451 -8.08 11.90 -16.63
N SER A 452 -6.97 12.14 -17.29
CA SER A 452 -5.86 11.19 -17.41
C SER A 452 -4.63 11.62 -16.63
N GLN A 453 -4.24 12.89 -16.69
CA GLN A 453 -3.05 13.42 -16.03
C GLN A 453 -3.38 13.96 -14.64
N PHE A 454 -2.84 13.31 -13.62
CA PHE A 454 -3.05 13.62 -12.19
C PHE A 454 -1.73 13.95 -11.49
N PRO A 455 -1.09 15.10 -11.71
CA PRO A 455 0.08 15.48 -10.93
C PRO A 455 -0.27 15.57 -9.43
N ALA A 456 0.74 15.34 -8.57
CA ALA A 456 0.57 15.25 -7.12
C ALA A 456 1.22 16.40 -6.38
N SER A 457 0.58 16.84 -5.29
CA SER A 457 1.20 17.54 -4.16
C SER A 457 1.39 16.55 -3.02
N MET A 458 2.53 16.59 -2.34
CA MET A 458 2.80 15.73 -1.17
C MET A 458 3.39 16.55 -0.02
N ARG A 459 3.02 16.20 1.20
CA ARG A 459 3.56 16.82 2.43
C ARG A 459 3.81 15.75 3.49
N ILE A 460 4.82 15.95 4.31
CA ILE A 460 4.99 15.24 5.57
C ILE A 460 4.26 16.00 6.68
N GLN A 461 3.61 15.28 7.56
CA GLN A 461 2.85 15.83 8.68
C GLN A 461 3.05 14.99 9.95
N LYS A 462 2.49 15.42 11.07
CA LYS A 462 2.60 14.74 12.37
C LYS A 462 2.33 13.25 12.24
N SER A 463 3.10 12.44 12.98
CA SER A 463 2.97 10.99 13.02
C SER A 463 1.55 10.56 13.38
N LYS A 464 0.97 9.63 12.61
CA LYS A 464 -0.38 9.05 12.80
C LYS A 464 -1.54 10.06 12.72
N GLN A 465 -1.30 11.24 12.22
CA GLN A 465 -2.35 12.22 11.96
C GLN A 465 -3.01 11.92 10.61
N GLU A 466 -4.34 11.71 10.63
CA GLU A 466 -5.12 11.40 9.42
C GLU A 466 -5.55 12.66 8.67
N MET A 467 -5.97 13.72 9.38
CA MET A 467 -6.38 14.98 8.75
C MET A 467 -5.18 15.70 8.12
N VAL A 468 -5.37 16.28 6.94
CA VAL A 468 -4.30 16.90 6.14
C VAL A 468 -4.15 18.38 6.50
N ASP A 469 -3.10 18.72 7.26
CA ASP A 469 -2.87 20.10 7.74
C ASP A 469 -2.64 21.10 6.60
N ALA A 470 -1.84 20.72 5.61
CA ALA A 470 -1.47 21.60 4.49
C ALA A 470 -2.44 21.53 3.31
N LEU A 471 -3.67 21.04 3.53
CA LEU A 471 -4.62 20.78 2.45
C LEU A 471 -4.94 22.02 1.61
N GLY A 472 -5.06 23.19 2.25
CA GLY A 472 -5.34 24.44 1.56
C GLY A 472 -4.27 24.82 0.52
N ASP A 473 -2.98 24.67 0.89
CA ASP A 473 -1.86 24.94 -0.03
C ASP A 473 -1.77 23.88 -1.14
N MET A 474 -1.92 22.59 -0.77
CA MET A 474 -1.89 21.50 -1.73
C MET A 474 -3.03 21.63 -2.76
N MET A 475 -4.22 22.00 -2.33
CA MET A 475 -5.36 22.28 -3.23
C MET A 475 -5.11 23.48 -4.13
N ALA A 476 -4.52 24.56 -3.59
CA ALA A 476 -4.17 25.73 -4.40
C ALA A 476 -3.13 25.40 -5.48
N GLU A 477 -2.14 24.56 -5.18
CA GLU A 477 -1.18 24.05 -6.18
C GLU A 477 -1.88 23.26 -7.30
N ARG A 478 -2.86 22.43 -6.95
CA ARG A 478 -3.61 21.63 -7.93
C ARG A 478 -4.53 22.50 -8.78
N LEU A 479 -5.19 23.49 -8.19
CA LEU A 479 -5.99 24.48 -8.92
C LEU A 479 -5.15 25.31 -9.90
N LYS A 480 -3.96 25.74 -9.46
CA LYS A 480 -3.01 26.46 -10.33
C LYS A 480 -2.57 25.57 -11.50
N ALA A 481 -2.21 24.33 -11.26
CA ALA A 481 -1.82 23.38 -12.30
C ALA A 481 -2.97 23.11 -13.29
N PHE A 482 -4.20 22.99 -12.80
CA PHE A 482 -5.40 22.88 -13.63
C PHE A 482 -5.59 24.13 -14.51
N GLN A 483 -5.51 25.33 -13.92
CA GLN A 483 -5.66 26.61 -14.63
C GLN A 483 -4.57 26.79 -15.69
N GLU A 484 -3.32 26.48 -15.38
CA GLU A 484 -2.20 26.58 -16.33
C GLU A 484 -2.41 25.69 -17.57
N LYS A 485 -2.93 24.47 -17.37
CA LYS A 485 -3.13 23.49 -18.44
C LYS A 485 -4.44 23.71 -19.20
N SER A 486 -5.54 23.88 -18.48
CA SER A 486 -6.90 23.99 -19.04
C SER A 486 -7.30 25.42 -19.39
N LYS A 487 -6.48 26.44 -19.06
CA LYS A 487 -6.73 27.87 -19.27
C LYS A 487 -7.99 28.43 -18.59
N THR A 488 -8.59 27.65 -17.71
CA THR A 488 -9.77 28.02 -16.93
C THR A 488 -9.71 27.38 -15.54
N LEU A 489 -10.48 27.92 -14.60
CA LEU A 489 -10.69 27.28 -13.29
C LEU A 489 -11.87 26.30 -13.37
N PRO A 490 -11.86 25.20 -12.60
CA PRO A 490 -12.96 24.26 -12.59
C PRO A 490 -14.21 24.89 -11.92
N SER A 491 -15.38 24.69 -12.51
CA SER A 491 -16.67 25.09 -11.90
C SER A 491 -17.21 24.03 -10.94
N ARG A 492 -16.73 22.79 -11.07
CA ARG A 492 -17.09 21.66 -10.22
C ARG A 492 -15.83 20.95 -9.72
N ILE A 493 -15.80 20.61 -8.43
CA ILE A 493 -14.70 19.87 -7.79
C ILE A 493 -15.30 18.65 -7.10
N LEU A 494 -14.88 17.46 -7.53
CA LEU A 494 -15.25 16.17 -6.95
C LEU A 494 -14.04 15.56 -6.26
N VAL A 495 -14.11 15.48 -4.93
CA VAL A 495 -13.03 14.95 -4.09
C VAL A 495 -13.35 13.49 -3.68
N TYR A 496 -12.40 12.59 -3.91
CA TYR A 496 -12.38 11.24 -3.37
C TYR A 496 -11.32 11.15 -2.27
N ARG A 497 -11.75 11.02 -1.02
CA ARG A 497 -10.91 10.98 0.18
C ARG A 497 -10.78 9.55 0.70
N ASP A 498 -9.60 8.94 0.55
CA ASP A 498 -9.34 7.60 1.07
C ASP A 498 -8.77 7.65 2.51
N GLY A 499 -8.83 6.55 3.22
CA GLY A 499 -8.18 6.34 4.52
C GLY A 499 -9.02 6.71 5.75
N VAL A 500 -10.04 7.52 5.63
CA VAL A 500 -10.85 8.03 6.73
C VAL A 500 -11.82 6.98 7.28
N SER A 501 -11.87 6.82 8.59
CA SER A 501 -12.84 5.95 9.28
C SER A 501 -14.20 6.63 9.46
N GLU A 502 -15.28 5.84 9.59
CA GLU A 502 -16.64 6.37 9.77
C GLU A 502 -16.76 7.38 10.92
N GLY A 503 -16.07 7.14 12.05
CA GLY A 503 -16.06 8.07 13.17
C GLY A 503 -15.34 9.42 12.92
N GLN A 504 -14.70 9.57 11.75
CA GLN A 504 -13.96 10.79 11.39
C GLN A 504 -14.62 11.58 10.24
N PHE A 505 -15.76 11.15 9.70
CA PHE A 505 -16.41 11.85 8.60
C PHE A 505 -16.76 13.31 8.94
N ASN A 506 -17.28 13.54 10.13
CA ASN A 506 -17.57 14.90 10.61
C ASN A 506 -16.30 15.76 10.74
N ILE A 507 -15.16 15.14 11.09
CA ILE A 507 -13.87 15.85 11.18
C ILE A 507 -13.40 16.28 9.80
N VAL A 508 -13.61 15.48 8.76
CA VAL A 508 -13.32 15.92 7.39
C VAL A 508 -14.13 17.15 6.99
N VAL A 509 -15.41 17.18 7.38
CA VAL A 509 -16.30 18.33 7.10
C VAL A 509 -15.93 19.55 7.94
N SER A 510 -15.53 19.37 9.20
CA SER A 510 -15.18 20.50 10.10
C SER A 510 -13.77 21.05 9.86
N ASP A 511 -12.79 20.19 9.48
CA ASP A 511 -11.38 20.56 9.44
C ASP A 511 -10.83 20.64 8.01
N GLU A 512 -11.06 19.60 7.17
CA GLU A 512 -10.49 19.57 5.81
C GLU A 512 -11.29 20.42 4.80
N MET A 513 -12.63 20.39 4.86
CA MET A 513 -13.45 21.16 3.91
C MET A 513 -13.22 22.69 4.03
N PRO A 514 -13.07 23.31 5.20
CA PRO A 514 -12.71 24.72 5.29
C PRO A 514 -11.37 25.06 4.64
N LEU A 515 -10.35 24.18 4.79
CA LEU A 515 -9.04 24.35 4.14
C LEU A 515 -9.16 24.28 2.60
N ILE A 516 -9.99 23.39 2.08
CA ILE A 516 -10.28 23.33 0.64
C ILE A 516 -10.91 24.66 0.19
N ARG A 517 -11.87 25.20 0.92
CA ARG A 517 -12.53 26.49 0.61
C ARG A 517 -11.57 27.67 0.73
N GLU A 518 -10.60 27.61 1.65
CA GLU A 518 -9.55 28.61 1.75
C GLU A 518 -8.65 28.64 0.50
N ALA A 519 -8.39 27.48 -0.11
CA ALA A 519 -7.69 27.42 -1.38
C ALA A 519 -8.44 28.20 -2.49
N PHE A 520 -9.77 28.16 -2.50
CA PHE A 520 -10.59 28.87 -3.50
C PHE A 520 -10.42 30.39 -3.39
N LYS A 521 -10.32 30.91 -2.16
CA LYS A 521 -10.13 32.37 -1.93
C LYS A 521 -8.85 32.93 -2.55
N LYS A 522 -7.84 32.09 -2.84
CA LYS A 522 -6.60 32.47 -3.50
C LYS A 522 -6.77 32.78 -5.00
N PHE A 523 -7.95 32.49 -5.56
CA PHE A 523 -8.26 32.65 -6.97
C PHE A 523 -9.42 33.63 -7.20
N LYS A 524 -9.42 34.28 -8.38
CA LYS A 524 -10.47 35.17 -8.83
C LYS A 524 -10.88 34.79 -10.23
N THR A 525 -12.14 35.00 -10.56
CA THR A 525 -12.70 34.89 -11.90
C THR A 525 -13.09 36.26 -12.42
N ALA A 526 -13.37 36.38 -13.73
CA ALA A 526 -13.89 37.61 -14.29
C ALA A 526 -15.24 38.05 -13.68
N LYS A 527 -15.97 37.12 -13.06
CA LYS A 527 -17.28 37.35 -12.43
C LYS A 527 -17.18 37.63 -10.91
N GLY A 528 -15.98 37.66 -10.32
CA GLY A 528 -15.77 37.91 -8.90
C GLY A 528 -14.99 36.77 -8.19
N PRO A 529 -15.17 36.60 -6.87
CA PRO A 529 -14.52 35.54 -6.11
C PRO A 529 -14.79 34.16 -6.69
N TYR A 530 -13.77 33.30 -6.70
CA TYR A 530 -13.91 31.94 -7.19
C TYR A 530 -14.62 31.06 -6.13
N SER A 531 -15.74 30.45 -6.51
CA SER A 531 -16.58 29.60 -5.66
C SER A 531 -17.16 28.44 -6.49
N PRO A 532 -16.39 27.35 -6.68
CA PRO A 532 -16.86 26.18 -7.39
C PRO A 532 -17.81 25.35 -6.53
N LYS A 533 -18.66 24.54 -7.17
CA LYS A 533 -19.44 23.51 -6.46
C LYS A 533 -18.52 22.39 -5.99
N LEU A 534 -18.62 22.03 -4.73
CA LEU A 534 -17.78 21.01 -4.09
C LEU A 534 -18.61 19.78 -3.71
N THR A 535 -18.13 18.60 -4.05
CA THR A 535 -18.64 17.32 -3.54
C THR A 535 -17.48 16.52 -2.95
N ILE A 536 -17.66 15.96 -1.75
CA ILE A 536 -16.65 15.14 -1.06
C ILE A 536 -17.23 13.75 -0.81
N VAL A 537 -16.53 12.75 -1.33
CA VAL A 537 -16.86 11.32 -1.21
C VAL A 537 -15.72 10.61 -0.48
N VAL A 538 -16.01 10.03 0.67
CA VAL A 538 -15.06 9.19 1.39
C VAL A 538 -15.04 7.79 0.79
N CYS A 539 -13.84 7.24 0.59
CA CYS A 539 -13.59 5.92 0.04
C CYS A 539 -13.16 4.97 1.16
N GLY A 540 -13.97 3.98 1.50
CA GLY A 540 -13.67 2.98 2.51
C GLY A 540 -13.37 1.62 1.88
N LYS A 541 -12.11 1.15 1.95
CA LYS A 541 -11.72 -0.17 1.47
C LYS A 541 -11.45 -1.16 2.61
N ARG A 542 -11.21 -0.66 3.82
CA ARG A 542 -10.81 -1.47 4.99
C ARG A 542 -11.99 -1.92 5.85
N HIS A 543 -13.13 -2.24 5.20
CA HIS A 543 -14.32 -2.79 5.86
C HIS A 543 -14.43 -4.32 5.69
N HIS A 544 -15.37 -4.93 6.41
CA HIS A 544 -15.57 -6.38 6.43
C HIS A 544 -16.83 -6.85 5.67
N THR A 545 -17.62 -5.96 5.09
CA THR A 545 -18.79 -6.31 4.28
C THR A 545 -18.35 -7.00 2.98
N ARG A 546 -18.96 -8.15 2.68
CA ARG A 546 -18.72 -8.92 1.46
C ARG A 546 -20.07 -9.29 0.88
N PHE A 547 -20.12 -9.39 -0.45
CA PHE A 547 -21.31 -9.81 -1.17
C PHE A 547 -21.04 -11.09 -1.94
N SER A 548 -22.05 -11.93 -2.02
CA SER A 548 -22.08 -13.13 -2.87
C SER A 548 -23.29 -13.04 -3.75
N PRO A 549 -23.20 -13.41 -5.05
CA PRO A 549 -24.36 -13.45 -5.92
C PRO A 549 -25.33 -14.54 -5.45
N THR A 550 -26.63 -14.28 -5.58
CA THR A 550 -27.69 -15.24 -5.24
C THR A 550 -27.90 -16.29 -6.33
N ASP A 551 -27.45 -16.01 -7.55
CA ASP A 551 -27.59 -16.87 -8.72
C ASP A 551 -26.31 -16.83 -9.56
N ALA A 552 -26.00 -17.94 -10.25
CA ALA A 552 -24.83 -18.09 -11.12
C ALA A 552 -24.79 -17.07 -12.27
N GLN A 553 -25.93 -16.61 -12.77
CA GLN A 553 -26.00 -15.59 -13.82
C GLN A 553 -25.43 -14.23 -13.40
N TYR A 554 -25.39 -13.94 -12.08
CA TYR A 554 -24.81 -12.73 -11.52
C TYR A 554 -23.39 -12.91 -11.01
N ALA A 555 -22.86 -14.14 -11.10
CA ALA A 555 -21.50 -14.46 -10.71
C ALA A 555 -20.50 -14.24 -11.85
N ALA A 556 -19.30 -13.84 -11.49
CA ALA A 556 -18.12 -14.00 -12.35
C ALA A 556 -17.61 -15.46 -12.28
N GLY A 557 -16.75 -15.88 -13.21
CA GLY A 557 -16.25 -17.25 -13.26
C GLY A 557 -15.50 -17.75 -12.02
N ASP A 558 -15.13 -16.86 -11.10
CA ASP A 558 -14.51 -17.15 -9.79
C ASP A 558 -15.51 -17.18 -8.62
N GLY A 559 -16.82 -17.08 -8.91
CA GLY A 559 -17.90 -17.07 -7.92
C GLY A 559 -18.11 -15.72 -7.20
N ASN A 560 -17.31 -14.72 -7.51
CA ASN A 560 -17.50 -13.35 -7.00
C ASN A 560 -18.66 -12.65 -7.75
N PRO A 561 -19.24 -11.56 -7.19
CA PRO A 561 -20.15 -10.71 -7.95
C PRO A 561 -19.46 -10.17 -9.22
N ARG A 562 -20.21 -9.99 -10.29
CA ARG A 562 -19.69 -9.39 -11.53
C ARG A 562 -19.16 -7.98 -11.30
N PRO A 563 -18.09 -7.55 -12.02
CA PRO A 563 -17.69 -6.16 -12.05
C PRO A 563 -18.85 -5.23 -12.41
N GLY A 564 -18.90 -4.06 -11.78
CA GLY A 564 -20.02 -3.13 -11.86
C GLY A 564 -21.12 -3.36 -10.83
N THR A 565 -21.00 -4.38 -9.96
CA THR A 565 -21.99 -4.64 -8.90
C THR A 565 -22.03 -3.49 -7.89
N VAL A 566 -23.21 -2.88 -7.74
CA VAL A 566 -23.55 -1.84 -6.76
C VAL A 566 -24.57 -2.36 -5.78
N VAL A 567 -24.35 -2.09 -4.49
CA VAL A 567 -25.32 -2.30 -3.41
C VAL A 567 -25.48 -0.97 -2.67
N ASP A 568 -26.65 -0.40 -2.72
CA ASP A 568 -26.99 0.91 -2.14
C ASP A 568 -28.21 0.87 -1.21
N ARG A 569 -28.68 -0.35 -0.86
CA ARG A 569 -29.83 -0.58 0.02
C ARG A 569 -29.60 -1.81 0.90
N GLY A 570 -30.28 -1.85 2.03
CA GLY A 570 -30.33 -2.99 2.94
C GLY A 570 -29.15 -3.12 3.91
N VAL A 571 -27.96 -2.64 3.54
CA VAL A 571 -26.74 -2.67 4.37
C VAL A 571 -26.01 -1.32 4.39
N THR A 572 -26.59 -0.32 3.78
CA THR A 572 -26.10 1.06 3.73
C THR A 572 -26.70 1.88 4.86
N ALA A 573 -26.22 3.09 5.09
CA ALA A 573 -26.76 4.03 6.08
C ALA A 573 -28.23 4.38 5.78
N VAL A 574 -28.97 4.78 6.82
CA VAL A 574 -30.43 5.00 6.71
C VAL A 574 -30.75 6.39 6.16
N TYR A 575 -29.97 7.39 6.56
CA TYR A 575 -30.26 8.81 6.28
C TYR A 575 -29.22 9.49 5.39
N GLU A 576 -28.10 8.80 5.13
CA GLU A 576 -26.99 9.32 4.36
C GLU A 576 -26.95 8.68 2.97
N PHE A 577 -26.14 9.26 2.09
CA PHE A 577 -25.94 8.75 0.76
C PHE A 577 -24.63 7.97 0.71
N ASP A 578 -24.72 6.64 0.73
CA ASP A 578 -23.59 5.75 0.58
C ASP A 578 -23.93 4.53 -0.27
N PHE A 579 -22.92 3.91 -0.83
CA PHE A 579 -23.06 2.71 -1.64
C PHE A 579 -21.77 1.87 -1.65
N PHE A 580 -21.92 0.58 -1.86
CA PHE A 580 -20.81 -0.33 -2.15
C PHE A 580 -20.71 -0.53 -3.65
N LEU A 581 -19.50 -0.42 -4.19
CA LEU A 581 -19.23 -0.66 -5.61
C LEU A 581 -18.08 -1.65 -5.78
N GLN A 582 -18.31 -2.71 -6.54
CA GLN A 582 -17.29 -3.61 -7.03
C GLN A 582 -17.07 -3.37 -8.53
N ALA A 583 -16.24 -2.38 -8.87
CA ALA A 583 -15.94 -2.05 -10.27
C ALA A 583 -15.02 -3.08 -10.94
N HIS A 584 -14.28 -3.87 -10.18
CA HIS A 584 -13.17 -4.73 -10.64
C HIS A 584 -13.51 -6.22 -10.54
N GLY A 585 -12.88 -7.04 -11.40
CA GLY A 585 -12.83 -8.49 -11.23
C GLY A 585 -11.75 -8.92 -10.24
N GLY A 586 -12.04 -9.93 -9.41
CA GLY A 586 -11.12 -10.50 -8.45
C GLY A 586 -9.83 -11.03 -9.10
N LEU A 587 -8.71 -10.94 -8.38
CA LEU A 587 -7.48 -11.61 -8.76
C LEU A 587 -7.41 -12.99 -8.10
N GLN A 588 -7.78 -13.07 -6.82
CA GLN A 588 -7.76 -14.28 -6.01
C GLN A 588 -8.68 -14.14 -4.81
N GLY A 589 -9.42 -15.21 -4.47
CA GLY A 589 -10.28 -15.28 -3.30
C GLY A 589 -11.56 -14.45 -3.41
N THR A 590 -12.10 -14.02 -2.28
CA THR A 590 -13.32 -13.19 -2.20
C THR A 590 -13.00 -11.73 -2.43
N THR A 591 -13.67 -11.10 -3.39
CA THR A 591 -13.49 -9.68 -3.71
C THR A 591 -13.96 -8.76 -2.58
N ARG A 592 -13.34 -7.62 -2.49
CA ARG A 592 -13.69 -6.57 -1.55
C ARG A 592 -14.22 -5.36 -2.34
N PRO A 593 -15.53 -5.07 -2.27
CA PRO A 593 -16.06 -3.85 -2.86
C PRO A 593 -15.48 -2.63 -2.14
N THR A 594 -15.51 -1.47 -2.74
CA THR A 594 -15.23 -0.21 -2.07
C THR A 594 -16.52 0.40 -1.58
N HIS A 595 -16.54 0.90 -0.36
CA HIS A 595 -17.64 1.65 0.23
C HIS A 595 -17.41 3.13 -0.04
N TYR A 596 -18.31 3.77 -0.76
CA TYR A 596 -18.31 5.21 -1.05
C TYR A 596 -19.37 5.88 -0.21
N TYR A 597 -18.99 6.93 0.51
CA TYR A 597 -19.85 7.66 1.43
C TYR A 597 -19.79 9.16 1.12
N VAL A 598 -20.90 9.75 0.72
CA VAL A 598 -21.02 11.17 0.36
C VAL A 598 -21.23 12.00 1.63
N ILE A 599 -20.22 12.77 2.02
CA ILE A 599 -20.26 13.58 3.24
C ILE A 599 -20.62 15.04 2.96
N HIS A 600 -20.46 15.48 1.73
CA HIS A 600 -20.83 16.82 1.27
C HIS A 600 -21.13 16.82 -0.22
N ASP A 601 -22.23 17.45 -0.68
CA ASP A 601 -22.60 17.45 -2.09
C ASP A 601 -23.33 18.73 -2.52
N GLU A 602 -22.58 19.69 -3.10
CA GLU A 602 -23.13 20.89 -3.74
C GLU A 602 -23.43 20.68 -5.22
N ILE A 603 -22.86 19.65 -5.86
CA ILE A 603 -23.13 19.30 -7.26
C ILE A 603 -24.53 18.71 -7.39
N LYS A 604 -25.04 18.10 -6.30
CA LYS A 604 -26.37 17.47 -6.20
C LYS A 604 -26.49 16.25 -7.11
N PHE A 605 -25.58 15.30 -6.94
CA PHE A 605 -25.59 14.05 -7.69
C PHE A 605 -26.85 13.22 -7.39
N SER A 606 -27.46 12.65 -8.42
CA SER A 606 -28.32 11.48 -8.19
C SER A 606 -27.47 10.24 -7.89
N ALA A 607 -28.06 9.25 -7.23
CA ALA A 607 -27.38 7.99 -6.94
C ALA A 607 -26.85 7.34 -8.22
N ASP A 608 -27.68 7.28 -9.28
CA ASP A 608 -27.28 6.70 -10.57
C ASP A 608 -26.11 7.44 -11.22
N GLN A 609 -26.10 8.78 -11.17
CA GLN A 609 -25.03 9.56 -11.74
C GLN A 609 -23.69 9.31 -11.04
N LEU A 610 -23.66 9.39 -9.71
CA LEU A 610 -22.40 9.24 -8.97
C LEU A 610 -21.88 7.80 -9.03
N GLN A 611 -22.76 6.82 -8.92
CA GLN A 611 -22.40 5.40 -8.98
C GLN A 611 -21.85 5.03 -10.36
N THR A 612 -22.53 5.46 -11.45
CA THR A 612 -22.05 5.23 -12.82
C THR A 612 -20.74 5.96 -13.07
N LEU A 613 -20.62 7.23 -12.66
CA LEU A 613 -19.39 8.00 -12.81
C LEU A 613 -18.22 7.34 -12.07
N THR A 614 -18.42 6.92 -10.82
CA THR A 614 -17.39 6.25 -10.01
C THR A 614 -16.97 4.91 -10.62
N ASN A 615 -17.92 4.14 -11.15
CA ASN A 615 -17.64 2.91 -11.88
C ASN A 615 -16.79 3.20 -13.12
N ASP A 616 -17.22 4.12 -13.96
CA ASP A 616 -16.54 4.43 -15.24
C ASP A 616 -15.14 4.99 -15.01
N VAL A 617 -14.94 5.86 -14.01
CA VAL A 617 -13.62 6.39 -13.62
C VAL A 617 -12.69 5.30 -13.08
N SER A 618 -13.24 4.21 -12.53
CA SER A 618 -12.43 3.04 -12.11
C SER A 618 -11.76 2.31 -13.28
N TYR A 619 -12.24 2.49 -14.51
CA TYR A 619 -11.63 2.00 -15.76
C TYR A 619 -10.56 2.95 -16.31
N MET A 620 -10.46 4.18 -15.79
CA MET A 620 -9.52 5.19 -16.27
C MET A 620 -8.13 5.08 -15.64
N PHE A 621 -7.86 4.02 -14.86
CA PHE A 621 -6.57 3.83 -14.21
C PHE A 621 -5.46 3.54 -15.22
N ALA A 622 -4.53 4.48 -15.37
CA ALA A 622 -3.56 4.47 -16.47
C ALA A 622 -2.47 3.38 -16.40
N ARG A 623 -2.24 2.75 -15.23
CA ARG A 623 -1.20 1.73 -15.03
C ARG A 623 -1.59 0.33 -15.46
N ALA A 624 -2.86 0.09 -15.70
CA ALA A 624 -3.37 -1.25 -15.98
C ALA A 624 -4.47 -1.20 -17.05
N THR A 625 -4.62 -2.28 -17.77
CA THR A 625 -5.71 -2.53 -18.71
C THR A 625 -6.82 -3.31 -18.02
N LYS A 626 -7.26 -2.79 -16.87
CA LYS A 626 -8.26 -3.42 -16.01
C LYS A 626 -8.88 -2.37 -15.09
N ALA A 627 -10.19 -2.49 -14.84
CA ALA A 627 -10.84 -1.71 -13.80
C ALA A 627 -10.22 -1.96 -12.42
N VAL A 628 -10.05 -0.91 -11.64
CA VAL A 628 -9.46 -0.97 -10.31
C VAL A 628 -10.53 -0.96 -9.22
N SER A 629 -10.18 -1.51 -8.06
CA SER A 629 -11.12 -1.64 -6.94
C SER A 629 -11.41 -0.33 -6.21
N LEU A 630 -10.52 0.63 -6.29
CA LEU A 630 -10.64 1.97 -5.75
C LEU A 630 -10.66 2.93 -6.93
N VAL A 631 -11.54 3.94 -6.91
CA VAL A 631 -11.64 4.93 -7.96
C VAL A 631 -10.28 5.58 -8.26
N SER A 632 -9.97 5.80 -9.55
CA SER A 632 -8.62 6.14 -10.00
C SER A 632 -7.97 7.33 -9.28
N PRO A 633 -8.64 8.48 -9.01
CA PRO A 633 -8.01 9.59 -8.29
C PRO A 633 -7.53 9.20 -6.88
N ALA A 634 -8.36 8.50 -6.10
CA ALA A 634 -7.97 8.04 -4.76
C ALA A 634 -6.80 7.04 -4.83
N TYR A 635 -6.79 6.15 -5.82
CA TYR A 635 -5.70 5.21 -6.01
C TYR A 635 -4.38 5.91 -6.42
N TYR A 636 -4.45 6.98 -7.18
CA TYR A 636 -3.26 7.78 -7.51
C TYR A 636 -2.70 8.49 -6.27
N ALA A 637 -3.55 8.97 -5.36
CA ALA A 637 -3.11 9.54 -4.08
C ALA A 637 -2.38 8.50 -3.22
N ASP A 638 -2.92 7.27 -3.10
CA ASP A 638 -2.25 6.13 -2.43
C ASP A 638 -0.86 5.86 -3.05
N LEU A 639 -0.76 5.80 -4.38
CA LEU A 639 0.52 5.62 -5.07
C LEU A 639 1.51 6.77 -4.83
N ALA A 640 1.04 8.01 -4.73
CA ALA A 640 1.89 9.15 -4.40
C ALA A 640 2.39 9.05 -2.95
N CYS A 641 1.53 8.67 -1.99
CA CYS A 641 1.91 8.36 -0.62
C CYS A 641 2.98 7.26 -0.55
N GLU A 642 2.78 6.15 -1.27
CA GLU A 642 3.75 5.05 -1.36
C GLU A 642 5.09 5.49 -1.98
N ARG A 643 5.07 6.41 -2.96
CA ARG A 643 6.29 7.01 -3.50
C ARG A 643 7.01 7.86 -2.43
N GLY A 644 6.29 8.66 -1.66
CA GLY A 644 6.83 9.44 -0.56
C GLY A 644 7.50 8.58 0.52
N ARG A 645 7.02 7.36 0.76
CA ARG A 645 7.67 6.40 1.67
C ARG A 645 9.09 6.03 1.24
N CYS A 646 9.41 6.06 -0.05
CA CYS A 646 10.77 5.87 -0.52
C CYS A 646 11.73 6.96 -0.01
N TYR A 647 11.23 8.17 0.20
CA TYR A 647 12.04 9.31 0.65
C TYR A 647 12.35 9.29 2.14
N LEU A 648 11.50 8.60 2.93
CA LEU A 648 11.70 8.40 4.38
C LEU A 648 12.16 6.96 4.71
N HIS A 649 12.79 6.28 3.76
CA HIS A 649 13.08 4.85 3.81
C HIS A 649 13.88 4.43 5.06
N SER A 650 14.86 5.21 5.51
CA SER A 650 15.66 4.92 6.71
C SER A 650 14.79 4.91 7.97
N LEU A 651 14.01 5.95 8.20
CA LEU A 651 13.13 6.06 9.37
C LEU A 651 12.06 4.97 9.38
N LEU A 652 11.52 4.63 8.21
CA LEU A 652 10.54 3.56 8.04
C LEU A 652 11.13 2.15 8.26
N ASN A 653 12.45 2.00 8.23
CA ASN A 653 13.15 0.76 8.55
C ASN A 653 13.81 0.76 9.94
N GLY A 654 13.43 1.72 10.79
CA GLY A 654 13.92 1.80 12.17
C GLY A 654 15.35 2.31 12.31
N ILE A 655 15.88 3.04 11.31
CA ILE A 655 17.24 3.59 11.28
C ILE A 655 17.16 5.11 11.28
N THR A 656 17.84 5.73 12.23
CA THR A 656 17.99 7.19 12.37
C THR A 656 19.46 7.54 12.47
N ASP A 657 19.85 8.68 11.91
CA ASP A 657 21.17 9.29 12.06
C ASP A 657 21.22 10.22 13.29
N ALA A 658 20.06 10.48 13.93
CA ALA A 658 19.96 11.26 15.16
C ALA A 658 20.48 10.45 16.37
N GLY A 659 21.76 10.47 16.63
CA GLY A 659 22.39 9.95 17.84
C GLY A 659 22.35 11.02 18.95
N GLY A 660 21.59 10.78 20.02
CA GLY A 660 21.59 11.67 21.19
C GLY A 660 20.64 11.20 22.28
N THR A 661 21.01 11.36 23.53
CA THR A 661 20.15 11.23 24.71
C THR A 661 19.19 12.42 24.74
N VAL A 662 17.94 12.21 24.33
CA VAL A 662 16.90 13.24 24.37
C VAL A 662 16.07 13.04 25.64
N THR A 663 15.79 14.12 26.35
CA THR A 663 15.21 14.10 27.70
C THR A 663 13.70 14.03 27.76
N SER A 664 13.00 14.14 26.60
CA SER A 664 11.54 14.03 26.53
C SER A 664 11.06 13.42 25.20
N GLN A 665 9.89 12.79 25.20
CA GLN A 665 9.27 12.20 24.02
C GLN A 665 8.98 13.26 22.93
N GLN A 666 8.57 14.47 23.30
CA GLN A 666 8.31 15.55 22.36
C GLN A 666 9.59 16.01 21.67
N ALA A 667 10.68 16.15 22.41
CA ALA A 667 11.99 16.53 21.86
C ALA A 667 12.54 15.44 20.91
N GLU A 668 12.28 14.17 21.17
CA GLU A 668 12.56 13.06 20.24
C GLU A 668 11.78 13.21 18.93
N GLU A 669 10.47 13.46 19.01
CA GLU A 669 9.63 13.64 17.83
C GLU A 669 10.09 14.82 16.97
N ASP A 670 10.45 15.94 17.58
CA ASP A 670 10.94 17.14 16.88
C ASP A 670 12.27 16.91 16.15
N VAL A 671 13.16 16.10 16.74
CA VAL A 671 14.43 15.70 16.10
C VAL A 671 14.14 14.82 14.88
N ILE A 672 13.27 13.86 14.99
CA ILE A 672 12.91 12.95 13.89
C ILE A 672 12.18 13.70 12.76
N ILE A 673 11.30 14.64 13.08
CA ILE A 673 10.64 15.48 12.07
C ILE A 673 11.68 16.34 11.33
N ARG A 674 12.69 16.87 12.03
CA ARG A 674 13.78 17.64 11.41
C ARG A 674 14.62 16.77 10.48
N GLU A 675 14.98 15.55 10.89
CA GLU A 675 15.66 14.57 10.05
C GLU A 675 14.82 14.24 8.81
N ALA A 676 13.53 13.98 8.99
CA ALA A 676 12.60 13.70 7.88
C ALA A 676 12.51 14.88 6.90
N ARG A 677 12.47 16.13 7.38
CA ARG A 677 12.52 17.33 6.54
C ARG A 677 13.82 17.44 5.75
N GLY A 678 14.93 17.07 6.35
CA GLY A 678 16.24 17.03 5.68
C GLY A 678 16.28 16.02 4.51
N MET A 679 15.59 14.87 4.65
CA MET A 679 15.41 13.89 3.58
C MET A 679 14.40 14.35 2.52
N TRP A 680 13.29 14.94 2.96
CA TRP A 680 12.20 15.39 2.10
C TRP A 680 12.56 16.62 1.28
N LYS A 681 13.35 17.52 1.85
CA LYS A 681 13.70 18.83 1.28
C LYS A 681 12.45 19.61 0.84
N GLU A 682 12.42 20.07 -0.40
CA GLU A 682 11.30 20.75 -1.04
C GLU A 682 10.33 19.77 -1.75
N GLY A 683 10.54 18.47 -1.56
CA GLY A 683 9.78 17.42 -2.23
C GLY A 683 10.38 17.02 -3.57
N VAL A 684 9.52 16.64 -4.51
CA VAL A 684 9.95 16.18 -5.84
C VAL A 684 10.39 17.34 -6.70
N LYS A 685 11.62 17.24 -7.22
CA LYS A 685 12.26 18.29 -8.00
C LYS A 685 11.65 18.45 -9.40
N ASP A 686 11.47 19.70 -9.86
CA ASP A 686 11.06 19.98 -11.23
C ASP A 686 12.14 19.52 -12.26
N PRO A 687 11.74 19.07 -13.46
CA PRO A 687 10.36 19.01 -13.97
C PRO A 687 9.56 17.75 -13.54
N VAL A 688 10.18 16.83 -12.82
CA VAL A 688 9.59 15.54 -12.43
C VAL A 688 8.31 15.74 -11.60
N GLY A 689 8.31 16.69 -10.67
CA GLY A 689 7.18 17.00 -9.81
C GLY A 689 5.90 17.42 -10.53
N ARG A 690 6.01 17.91 -11.77
CA ARG A 690 4.85 18.30 -12.60
C ARG A 690 4.22 17.14 -13.37
N THR A 691 4.76 15.94 -13.27
CA THR A 691 4.31 14.73 -13.96
C THR A 691 3.66 13.73 -13.00
N MET A 692 3.15 12.63 -13.54
CA MET A 692 2.73 11.49 -12.71
C MET A 692 3.95 10.64 -12.30
N PHE A 693 4.89 11.25 -11.60
CA PHE A 693 6.18 10.63 -11.20
C PHE A 693 6.02 9.38 -10.35
N TYR A 694 4.93 9.28 -9.63
CA TYR A 694 4.63 8.18 -8.71
C TYR A 694 4.18 6.87 -9.42
N LEU A 695 3.90 6.91 -10.74
CA LEU A 695 3.57 5.71 -11.53
C LEU A 695 4.73 4.74 -11.73
#